data_a83adbfb459c5e3d2e5ec8b9ca6ebe27
#
_entry.id   a83adbfb459c5e3d2e5ec8b9ca6ebe27
#
_cell.length_a   1.000
_cell.length_b   1.000
_cell.length_c   1.000
_cell.angle_alpha   90.00
_cell.angle_beta   90.00
_cell.angle_gamma   90.00
#
_symmetry.space_group_name_H-M   'P 1'
#
loop_
_entity.id
_entity.type
_entity.pdbx_description
1 polymer ?
#
loop_
_entity_poly.entity_id
_entity_poly.type
_entity_poly.pdbx_seq_one_letter_code
_entity_poly.pdbx_strand_id
1 'polypeptide(L)'
;MKNRVNNSLFNKQLVNASFVESFRKLDPRVMIKNPIMFTVEVVTFVMLLLIVWIAVTGNTSQGSLGYNIVIFLVLLATVLFANFAEAIAEARGKAQADSLRKTREETPAKRIEKDGQSHIVSSSALRKGDVFECVAGDTIPADGEIIEGLASIDESAITGESAPVIREAGGDKSSVTGGTKVLSDRILVKVTVQPGESFLDKMIALVEGSSRQKTPNEIALTILLAGFTIVFVIVCATLKPFADYVGANITVAAFISLFVCLIPTTIGGLLSAIGIAGMDRALQANVITKSGKAVETAGDIDTLLLDKTGTITIGNRKATKFYPVNGVSPKDFLRLCVLSSAADETPEGKSIVELGREQGFRFSQTDLVGVHMVKFTAETKCSGVDMPDGTRIRKGASEAIRAIVRKAGNGFSPEVEKIVRTISENGGTPLVVSENEQIKGVIELQDIIKTGIRERFERLRKMGVKTVMVTGDNPLTAKYIAEQAGVDDFIAEAKPEDKMEYIKREQRAGKLVAMMGDGTNDAPALAQADVGVAMNSGTQAAKEAGNMVDLDNDPTKLIEIVEIGKQLLMTRGTLTTFSIANDVAKYFAIVPALFITSIPALQTLNIMHLHSPESAILSAVIFNAIIIPLLIPLALRGVAYKPIGVSALLRRNLFIYGLGGIIVPFIGIKLIDMLVSVFF
;
A
#
# COMPACT_ATOMS: atom_id res chain seq x y z
N MET A 1 21.54 -10.42 7.23
CA MET A 1 22.27 -9.14 7.04
C MET A 1 21.65 -8.43 5.85
N LYS A 2 20.93 -7.35 6.10
CA LYS A 2 20.15 -6.59 5.11
C LYS A 2 21.11 -5.92 4.11
N ASN A 3 21.15 -6.41 2.89
CA ASN A 3 21.52 -5.57 1.76
C ASN A 3 20.39 -4.57 1.51
N ARG A 4 20.28 -3.55 2.38
CA ARG A 4 19.61 -2.32 2.00
C ARG A 4 20.39 -1.75 0.83
N VAL A 5 19.92 -1.97 -0.38
CA VAL A 5 20.30 -1.12 -1.51
C VAL A 5 20.14 0.31 -1.00
N ASN A 6 21.24 1.03 -0.92
CA ASN A 6 21.29 2.41 -0.47
C ASN A 6 20.58 3.24 -1.55
N ASN A 7 19.24 3.25 -1.52
CA ASN A 7 18.41 4.12 -2.35
C ASN A 7 18.58 5.55 -1.82
N SER A 8 19.73 6.15 -2.13
CA SER A 8 19.88 7.58 -1.95
C SER A 8 18.78 8.25 -2.77
N LEU A 9 18.06 9.20 -2.15
CA LEU A 9 16.97 9.96 -2.80
C LEU A 9 17.39 10.53 -4.16
N PHE A 10 18.67 10.76 -4.35
CA PHE A 10 19.31 11.32 -5.55
C PHE A 10 20.42 10.42 -6.05
N ASN A 11 20.05 9.36 -6.78
CA ASN A 11 21.01 8.59 -7.57
C ASN A 11 21.34 9.39 -8.84
N LYS A 12 22.63 9.47 -9.21
CA LYS A 12 23.12 10.25 -10.36
C LYS A 12 22.40 9.89 -11.67
N GLN A 13 22.08 8.63 -11.89
CA GLN A 13 21.33 8.18 -13.08
C GLN A 13 19.88 8.70 -13.07
N LEU A 14 19.19 8.62 -11.94
CA LEU A 14 17.83 9.14 -11.78
C LEU A 14 17.77 10.65 -11.95
N VAL A 15 18.74 11.37 -11.37
CA VAL A 15 18.83 12.84 -11.49
C VAL A 15 19.02 13.25 -12.95
N ASN A 16 19.95 12.62 -13.68
CA ASN A 16 20.20 12.93 -15.07
C ASN A 16 18.97 12.64 -15.97
N ALA A 17 18.33 11.49 -15.78
CA ALA A 17 17.11 11.15 -16.52
C ALA A 17 15.97 12.14 -16.23
N SER A 18 15.78 12.50 -14.97
CA SER A 18 14.74 13.46 -14.55
C SER A 18 15.03 14.88 -15.07
N PHE A 19 16.29 15.26 -15.16
CA PHE A 19 16.70 16.53 -15.74
C PHE A 19 16.32 16.63 -17.22
N VAL A 20 16.61 15.61 -18.01
CA VAL A 20 16.20 15.56 -19.43
C VAL A 20 14.68 15.57 -19.55
N GLU A 21 13.98 14.80 -18.73
CA GLU A 21 12.51 14.70 -18.75
C GLU A 21 11.83 16.03 -18.35
N SER A 22 12.47 16.85 -17.50
CA SER A 22 11.94 18.17 -17.13
C SER A 22 11.80 19.12 -18.32
N PHE A 23 12.69 19.01 -19.32
CA PHE A 23 12.57 19.77 -20.58
C PHE A 23 11.48 19.21 -21.50
N ARG A 24 11.32 17.89 -21.57
CA ARG A 24 10.24 17.28 -22.37
C ARG A 24 8.85 17.65 -21.83
N LYS A 25 8.73 17.83 -20.53
CA LYS A 25 7.49 18.25 -19.87
C LYS A 25 7.12 19.73 -20.12
N LEU A 26 7.97 20.51 -20.81
CA LEU A 26 7.60 21.85 -21.30
C LEU A 26 6.62 21.80 -22.50
N ASP A 27 6.18 20.62 -22.96
CA ASP A 27 5.11 20.52 -23.94
C ASP A 27 3.80 21.06 -23.34
N PRO A 28 3.19 22.12 -23.93
CA PRO A 28 1.95 22.73 -23.40
C PRO A 28 0.80 21.71 -23.21
N ARG A 29 0.78 20.64 -24.01
CA ARG A 29 -0.22 19.56 -23.90
C ARG A 29 -0.07 18.76 -22.60
N VAL A 30 1.14 18.69 -22.07
CA VAL A 30 1.43 18.05 -20.77
C VAL A 30 1.16 19.03 -19.65
N MET A 31 1.66 20.28 -19.80
CA MET A 31 1.56 21.32 -18.78
C MET A 31 0.13 21.76 -18.46
N ILE A 32 -0.79 21.72 -19.40
CA ILE A 32 -2.21 22.08 -19.19
C ILE A 32 -2.90 21.23 -18.11
N LYS A 33 -2.36 20.06 -17.79
CA LYS A 33 -2.85 19.21 -16.70
C LYS A 33 -2.58 19.82 -15.31
N ASN A 34 -1.64 20.77 -15.24
CA ASN A 34 -1.32 21.56 -14.05
C ASN A 34 -1.56 23.03 -14.36
N PRO A 35 -2.75 23.57 -14.10
CA PRO A 35 -3.14 24.91 -14.53
C PRO A 35 -2.25 26.02 -13.98
N ILE A 36 -1.68 25.84 -12.78
CA ILE A 36 -0.79 26.81 -12.15
C ILE A 36 0.52 26.91 -12.92
N MET A 37 1.18 25.77 -13.13
CA MET A 37 2.46 25.73 -13.82
C MET A 37 2.31 26.07 -15.30
N PHE A 38 1.20 25.69 -15.93
CA PHE A 38 0.86 26.12 -17.28
C PHE A 38 0.76 27.65 -17.38
N THR A 39 0.13 28.29 -16.40
CA THR A 39 0.05 29.76 -16.39
C THR A 39 1.43 30.41 -16.25
N VAL A 40 2.32 29.84 -15.41
CA VAL A 40 3.72 30.31 -15.30
C VAL A 40 4.46 30.14 -16.62
N GLU A 41 4.26 29.03 -17.32
CA GLU A 41 4.86 28.79 -18.65
C GLU A 41 4.39 29.82 -19.68
N VAL A 42 3.08 30.10 -19.71
CA VAL A 42 2.51 31.13 -20.63
C VAL A 42 3.13 32.49 -20.35
N VAL A 43 3.22 32.95 -19.11
CA VAL A 43 3.82 34.26 -18.80
C VAL A 43 5.34 34.26 -19.05
N THR A 44 6.02 33.11 -18.89
CA THR A 44 7.43 32.96 -19.26
C THR A 44 7.60 33.13 -20.78
N PHE A 45 6.69 32.58 -21.58
CA PHE A 45 6.66 32.79 -23.04
C PHE A 45 6.40 34.27 -23.40
N VAL A 46 5.49 34.96 -22.71
CA VAL A 46 5.25 36.39 -22.86
C VAL A 46 6.54 37.18 -22.57
N MET A 47 7.32 36.82 -21.54
CA MET A 47 8.63 37.43 -21.26
C MET A 47 9.62 37.23 -22.43
N LEU A 48 9.64 36.07 -23.06
CA LEU A 48 10.47 35.83 -24.24
C LEU A 48 10.10 36.76 -25.38
N LEU A 49 8.80 36.95 -25.66
CA LEU A 49 8.32 37.88 -26.69
C LEU A 49 8.72 39.31 -26.33
N LEU A 50 8.63 39.72 -25.10
CA LEU A 50 9.07 41.05 -24.63
C LEU A 50 10.56 41.25 -24.83
N ILE A 51 11.41 40.28 -24.54
CA ILE A 51 12.86 40.33 -24.76
C ILE A 51 13.16 40.52 -26.27
N VAL A 52 12.50 39.74 -27.15
CA VAL A 52 12.66 39.88 -28.59
C VAL A 52 12.24 41.27 -29.06
N TRP A 53 11.12 41.78 -28.54
CA TRP A 53 10.65 43.13 -28.87
C TRP A 53 11.67 44.22 -28.45
N ILE A 54 12.19 44.16 -27.21
CA ILE A 54 13.21 45.07 -26.70
C ILE A 54 14.49 44.98 -27.58
N ALA A 55 14.94 43.79 -27.92
CA ALA A 55 16.14 43.56 -28.72
C ALA A 55 16.00 44.13 -30.16
N VAL A 56 14.82 44.00 -30.76
CA VAL A 56 14.55 44.49 -32.14
C VAL A 56 14.33 45.99 -32.15
N THR A 57 13.60 46.56 -31.17
CA THR A 57 13.23 47.97 -31.17
C THR A 57 14.24 48.88 -30.48
N GLY A 58 15.14 48.35 -29.65
CA GLY A 58 16.03 49.11 -28.80
C GLY A 58 15.34 49.91 -27.68
N ASN A 59 14.04 49.69 -27.48
CA ASN A 59 13.23 50.44 -26.53
C ASN A 59 13.40 49.91 -25.10
N THR A 60 13.98 50.72 -24.24
CA THR A 60 14.25 50.39 -22.83
C THR A 60 13.15 50.85 -21.85
N SER A 61 12.01 51.30 -22.33
CA SER A 61 10.88 51.72 -21.48
C SER A 61 10.33 50.61 -20.58
N GLN A 62 10.59 49.36 -20.93
CA GLN A 62 10.24 48.17 -20.13
C GLN A 62 11.40 47.60 -19.31
N GLY A 63 12.42 48.41 -19.04
CA GLY A 63 13.64 48.01 -18.31
C GLY A 63 14.77 47.61 -19.27
N SER A 64 15.96 47.35 -18.66
CA SER A 64 17.14 46.93 -19.44
C SER A 64 16.93 45.51 -20.04
N LEU A 65 17.52 45.22 -21.20
CA LEU A 65 17.49 43.91 -21.83
C LEU A 65 18.04 42.83 -20.89
N GLY A 66 19.16 43.13 -20.18
CA GLY A 66 19.78 42.18 -19.24
C GLY A 66 18.86 41.84 -18.10
N TYR A 67 18.15 42.79 -17.49
CA TYR A 67 17.20 42.58 -16.42
C TYR A 67 16.05 41.63 -16.83
N ASN A 68 15.46 41.90 -18.02
CA ASN A 68 14.38 41.07 -18.56
C ASN A 68 14.84 39.65 -18.89
N ILE A 69 16.08 39.46 -19.39
CA ILE A 69 16.67 38.13 -19.63
C ILE A 69 16.83 37.37 -18.30
N VAL A 70 17.33 38.02 -17.27
CA VAL A 70 17.50 37.37 -15.95
C VAL A 70 16.15 36.92 -15.40
N ILE A 71 15.10 37.76 -15.44
CA ILE A 71 13.76 37.39 -15.00
C ILE A 71 13.24 36.19 -15.82
N PHE A 72 13.37 36.21 -17.14
CA PHE A 72 12.99 35.11 -18.02
C PHE A 72 13.68 33.79 -17.62
N LEU A 73 15.01 33.83 -17.40
CA LEU A 73 15.77 32.64 -17.01
C LEU A 73 15.33 32.10 -15.65
N VAL A 74 15.01 32.97 -14.69
CA VAL A 74 14.52 32.55 -13.36
C VAL A 74 13.12 31.97 -13.45
N LEU A 75 12.24 32.54 -14.27
CA LEU A 75 10.89 31.97 -14.51
C LEU A 75 10.97 30.60 -15.20
N LEU A 76 11.82 30.50 -16.23
CA LEU A 76 12.08 29.22 -16.89
C LEU A 76 12.62 28.18 -15.90
N ALA A 77 13.57 28.56 -15.06
CA ALA A 77 14.10 27.68 -14.01
C ALA A 77 13.00 27.24 -13.01
N THR A 78 12.07 28.15 -12.68
CA THR A 78 10.92 27.82 -11.81
C THR A 78 10.06 26.69 -12.40
N VAL A 79 9.73 26.78 -13.71
CA VAL A 79 8.97 25.75 -14.42
C VAL A 79 9.76 24.44 -14.49
N LEU A 80 11.06 24.53 -14.85
CA LEU A 80 11.93 23.37 -14.91
C LEU A 80 12.10 22.66 -13.56
N PHE A 81 12.19 23.39 -12.46
CA PHE A 81 12.29 22.81 -11.13
C PHE A 81 11.00 22.10 -10.71
N ALA A 82 9.84 22.65 -11.05
CA ALA A 82 8.57 21.99 -10.81
C ALA A 82 8.43 20.69 -11.64
N ASN A 83 8.79 20.75 -12.95
CA ASN A 83 8.81 19.58 -13.82
C ASN A 83 9.82 18.53 -13.33
N PHE A 84 10.98 18.96 -12.85
CA PHE A 84 11.99 18.07 -12.27
C PHE A 84 11.49 17.36 -11.01
N ALA A 85 10.74 18.06 -10.13
CA ALA A 85 10.15 17.45 -8.95
C ALA A 85 9.19 16.31 -9.28
N GLU A 86 8.38 16.49 -10.33
CA GLU A 86 7.49 15.44 -10.82
C GLU A 86 8.27 14.32 -11.52
N ALA A 87 9.22 14.67 -12.40
CA ALA A 87 10.02 13.71 -13.15
C ALA A 87 10.86 12.79 -12.25
N ILE A 88 11.45 13.33 -11.16
CA ILE A 88 12.24 12.50 -10.23
C ILE A 88 11.37 11.54 -9.41
N ALA A 89 10.14 11.95 -9.07
CA ALA A 89 9.18 11.06 -8.44
C ALA A 89 8.77 9.93 -9.38
N GLU A 90 8.48 10.22 -10.66
CA GLU A 90 8.15 9.23 -11.69
C GLU A 90 9.31 8.28 -11.99
N ALA A 91 10.53 8.82 -12.10
CA ALA A 91 11.73 8.02 -12.38
C ALA A 91 12.02 7.00 -11.26
N ARG A 92 11.74 7.33 -10.01
CA ARG A 92 11.85 6.40 -8.88
C ARG A 92 10.85 5.25 -9.00
N GLY A 93 9.61 5.56 -9.34
CA GLY A 93 8.59 4.53 -9.61
C GLY A 93 9.02 3.61 -10.76
N LYS A 94 9.49 4.16 -11.88
CA LYS A 94 10.00 3.38 -13.03
C LYS A 94 11.19 2.48 -12.66
N ALA A 95 12.14 2.98 -11.86
CA ALA A 95 13.29 2.18 -11.43
C ALA A 95 12.90 0.95 -10.61
N GLN A 96 11.82 1.03 -9.84
CA GLN A 96 11.26 -0.12 -9.13
C GLN A 96 10.56 -1.09 -10.10
N ALA A 97 9.80 -0.58 -11.08
CA ALA A 97 9.20 -1.40 -12.13
C ALA A 97 10.27 -2.17 -12.93
N ASP A 98 11.38 -1.52 -13.28
CA ASP A 98 12.50 -2.16 -13.98
C ASP A 98 13.18 -3.24 -13.13
N SER A 99 13.23 -3.07 -11.81
CA SER A 99 13.70 -4.11 -10.89
C SER A 99 12.79 -5.34 -10.94
N LEU A 100 11.48 -5.13 -10.99
CA LEU A 100 10.50 -6.21 -11.12
C LEU A 100 10.55 -6.88 -12.50
N ARG A 101 10.79 -6.11 -13.58
CA ARG A 101 10.99 -6.68 -14.93
C ARG A 101 12.19 -7.60 -15.03
N LYS A 102 13.29 -7.30 -14.33
CA LYS A 102 14.49 -8.15 -14.32
C LYS A 102 14.26 -9.52 -13.71
N THR A 103 13.20 -9.69 -12.91
CA THR A 103 12.79 -11.00 -12.38
C THR A 103 11.97 -11.82 -13.37
N ARG A 104 11.57 -11.22 -14.52
CA ARG A 104 10.83 -11.89 -15.58
C ARG A 104 11.82 -12.54 -16.55
N GLU A 105 12.24 -13.77 -16.28
CA GLU A 105 12.95 -14.60 -17.24
C GLU A 105 11.95 -15.46 -18.02
N GLU A 106 12.21 -15.68 -19.33
CA GLU A 106 11.49 -16.71 -20.09
C GLU A 106 11.83 -18.08 -19.51
N THR A 107 10.84 -18.69 -18.87
CA THR A 107 11.01 -19.95 -18.16
C THR A 107 10.41 -21.08 -18.99
N PRO A 108 11.08 -22.23 -19.15
CA PRO A 108 10.48 -23.40 -19.75
C PRO A 108 9.34 -23.91 -18.88
N ALA A 109 8.20 -24.20 -19.50
CA ALA A 109 7.01 -24.70 -18.86
C ALA A 109 6.69 -26.11 -19.37
N LYS A 110 6.48 -27.07 -18.48
CA LYS A 110 6.02 -28.41 -18.80
C LYS A 110 4.49 -28.40 -18.85
N ARG A 111 3.93 -28.08 -20.04
CA ARG A 111 2.47 -28.08 -20.28
C ARG A 111 1.96 -29.50 -20.38
N ILE A 112 0.85 -29.76 -19.70
CA ILE A 112 0.13 -31.04 -19.75
C ILE A 112 -1.09 -30.89 -20.66
N GLU A 113 -1.21 -31.76 -21.65
CA GLU A 113 -2.33 -31.80 -22.55
C GLU A 113 -3.46 -32.68 -21.99
N LYS A 114 -4.66 -32.55 -22.58
CA LYS A 114 -5.84 -33.30 -22.11
C LYS A 114 -5.73 -34.83 -22.24
N ASP A 115 -4.80 -35.30 -23.07
CA ASP A 115 -4.48 -36.73 -23.26
C ASP A 115 -3.41 -37.22 -22.25
N GLY A 116 -2.94 -36.38 -21.35
CA GLY A 116 -1.90 -36.68 -20.34
C GLY A 116 -0.47 -36.59 -20.87
N GLN A 117 -0.27 -36.24 -22.15
CA GLN A 117 1.09 -35.96 -22.66
C GLN A 117 1.61 -34.63 -22.17
N SER A 118 2.92 -34.57 -21.96
CA SER A 118 3.58 -33.32 -21.51
C SER A 118 4.54 -32.81 -22.56
N HIS A 119 4.47 -31.51 -22.85
CA HIS A 119 5.39 -30.82 -23.78
C HIS A 119 6.06 -29.64 -23.10
N ILE A 120 7.35 -29.43 -23.36
CA ILE A 120 8.07 -28.25 -22.89
C ILE A 120 7.79 -27.12 -23.87
N VAL A 121 7.19 -26.04 -23.35
CA VAL A 121 6.88 -24.80 -24.07
C VAL A 121 7.50 -23.60 -23.36
N SER A 122 7.66 -22.47 -24.05
CA SER A 122 8.04 -21.22 -23.37
C SER A 122 6.87 -20.71 -22.50
N SER A 123 7.18 -20.07 -21.37
CA SER A 123 6.18 -19.41 -20.52
C SER A 123 5.31 -18.42 -21.31
N SER A 124 5.86 -17.77 -22.33
CA SER A 124 5.13 -16.86 -23.22
C SER A 124 4.09 -17.54 -24.13
N ALA A 125 4.18 -18.85 -24.31
CA ALA A 125 3.25 -19.66 -25.10
C ALA A 125 2.04 -20.17 -24.31
N LEU A 126 2.09 -20.12 -22.97
CA LEU A 126 0.98 -20.54 -22.11
C LEU A 126 -0.21 -19.58 -22.26
N ARG A 127 -1.42 -20.17 -22.24
CA ARG A 127 -2.68 -19.44 -22.34
C ARG A 127 -3.57 -19.74 -21.14
N LYS A 128 -4.50 -18.85 -20.84
CA LYS A 128 -5.51 -19.06 -19.80
C LYS A 128 -6.24 -20.38 -20.00
N GLY A 129 -6.23 -21.22 -18.97
CA GLY A 129 -6.82 -22.54 -18.96
C GLY A 129 -5.86 -23.69 -19.25
N ASP A 130 -4.64 -23.42 -19.74
CA ASP A 130 -3.59 -24.44 -19.85
C ASP A 130 -3.19 -24.96 -18.46
N VAL A 131 -2.72 -26.20 -18.41
CA VAL A 131 -2.21 -26.81 -17.18
C VAL A 131 -0.73 -27.09 -17.36
N PHE A 132 0.08 -26.73 -16.36
CA PHE A 132 1.50 -27.04 -16.33
C PHE A 132 1.89 -27.70 -15.00
N GLU A 133 2.97 -28.47 -15.07
CA GLU A 133 3.59 -29.13 -13.92
C GLU A 133 4.84 -28.39 -13.48
N CYS A 134 4.99 -28.20 -12.17
CA CYS A 134 6.25 -27.79 -11.56
C CYS A 134 6.63 -28.76 -10.46
N VAL A 135 7.95 -29.01 -10.35
CA VAL A 135 8.57 -29.82 -9.30
C VAL A 135 9.59 -29.01 -8.52
N ALA A 136 10.07 -29.54 -7.42
CA ALA A 136 11.09 -28.89 -6.61
C ALA A 136 12.30 -28.45 -7.45
N GLY A 137 12.66 -27.18 -7.37
CA GLY A 137 13.72 -26.54 -8.14
C GLY A 137 13.27 -25.74 -9.34
N ASP A 138 12.04 -25.95 -9.82
CA ASP A 138 11.48 -25.23 -10.97
C ASP A 138 11.07 -23.80 -10.59
N THR A 139 11.18 -22.90 -11.57
CA THR A 139 10.55 -21.57 -11.52
C THR A 139 9.15 -21.67 -12.11
N ILE A 140 8.14 -21.13 -11.42
CA ILE A 140 6.75 -21.11 -11.87
C ILE A 140 6.66 -20.21 -13.12
N PRO A 141 6.20 -20.76 -14.26
CA PRO A 141 6.26 -20.05 -15.55
C PRO A 141 5.17 -19.01 -15.77
N ALA A 142 4.03 -19.14 -15.09
CA ALA A 142 2.88 -18.23 -15.25
C ALA A 142 2.02 -18.20 -13.97
N ASP A 143 1.24 -17.13 -13.81
CA ASP A 143 0.27 -17.03 -12.74
C ASP A 143 -0.85 -18.05 -12.92
N GLY A 144 -1.23 -18.70 -11.83
CA GLY A 144 -2.24 -19.74 -11.88
C GLY A 144 -2.76 -20.16 -10.51
N GLU A 145 -3.61 -21.16 -10.52
CA GLU A 145 -4.14 -21.82 -9.33
C GLU A 145 -3.68 -23.27 -9.30
N ILE A 146 -3.21 -23.73 -8.15
CA ILE A 146 -2.87 -25.13 -7.93
C ILE A 146 -4.16 -25.94 -7.96
N ILE A 147 -4.24 -26.91 -8.88
CA ILE A 147 -5.36 -27.83 -9.01
C ILE A 147 -5.07 -29.19 -8.38
N GLU A 148 -3.80 -29.53 -8.18
CA GLU A 148 -3.35 -30.78 -7.56
C GLU A 148 -2.00 -30.57 -6.88
N GLY A 149 -1.82 -31.09 -5.68
CA GLY A 149 -0.58 -31.08 -4.90
C GLY A 149 -0.50 -29.96 -3.87
N LEU A 150 0.64 -29.96 -3.18
CA LEU A 150 1.03 -28.99 -2.15
C LEU A 150 2.52 -28.76 -2.32
N ALA A 151 2.98 -27.53 -2.22
CA ALA A 151 4.41 -27.21 -2.32
C ALA A 151 4.80 -26.03 -1.41
N SER A 152 6.06 -26.02 -1.01
CA SER A 152 6.71 -24.87 -0.43
C SER A 152 7.31 -24.03 -1.57
N ILE A 153 6.96 -22.76 -1.63
CA ILE A 153 7.34 -21.85 -2.71
C ILE A 153 8.13 -20.68 -2.13
N ASP A 154 9.26 -20.39 -2.75
CA ASP A 154 10.05 -19.19 -2.49
C ASP A 154 9.50 -18.03 -3.34
N GLU A 155 8.89 -17.06 -2.68
CA GLU A 155 8.34 -15.87 -3.30
C GLU A 155 9.25 -14.63 -3.10
N SER A 156 10.46 -14.82 -2.59
CA SER A 156 11.40 -13.75 -2.25
C SER A 156 11.74 -12.82 -3.41
N ALA A 157 11.72 -13.34 -4.64
CA ALA A 157 11.92 -12.54 -5.85
C ALA A 157 10.83 -11.46 -6.06
N ILE A 158 9.64 -11.68 -5.52
CA ILE A 158 8.48 -10.77 -5.63
C ILE A 158 8.24 -10.02 -4.32
N THR A 159 8.25 -10.75 -3.20
CA THR A 159 7.91 -10.21 -1.88
C THR A 159 9.12 -9.62 -1.15
N GLY A 160 10.33 -10.03 -1.50
CA GLY A 160 11.54 -9.72 -0.75
C GLY A 160 11.70 -10.50 0.56
N GLU A 161 10.73 -11.34 0.93
CA GLU A 161 10.75 -12.16 2.14
C GLU A 161 11.43 -13.51 1.87
N SER A 162 12.41 -13.86 2.70
CA SER A 162 13.19 -15.10 2.54
C SER A 162 12.48 -16.35 3.08
N ALA A 163 11.35 -16.22 3.77
CA ALA A 163 10.62 -17.34 4.31
C ALA A 163 9.72 -17.97 3.24
N PRO A 164 9.87 -19.28 2.95
CA PRO A 164 9.01 -19.97 2.00
C PRO A 164 7.55 -20.01 2.43
N VAL A 165 6.64 -19.93 1.47
CA VAL A 165 5.19 -19.99 1.68
C VAL A 165 4.65 -21.35 1.24
N ILE A 166 3.76 -21.95 2.03
CA ILE A 166 3.07 -23.18 1.64
C ILE A 166 1.86 -22.84 0.78
N ARG A 167 1.77 -23.46 -0.40
CA ARG A 167 0.66 -23.35 -1.36
C ARG A 167 0.06 -24.73 -1.61
N GLU A 168 -1.27 -24.81 -1.70
CA GLU A 168 -2.00 -26.09 -1.80
C GLU A 168 -3.24 -26.00 -2.70
N ALA A 169 -3.65 -27.12 -3.25
CA ALA A 169 -4.84 -27.20 -4.07
C ALA A 169 -6.14 -27.09 -3.25
N GLY A 170 -7.15 -26.40 -3.78
CA GLY A 170 -8.52 -26.39 -3.24
C GLY A 170 -8.75 -25.52 -2.01
N GLY A 171 -7.80 -24.65 -1.63
CA GLY A 171 -7.93 -23.72 -0.51
C GLY A 171 -7.73 -22.26 -0.92
N ASP A 172 -7.82 -21.37 0.06
CA ASP A 172 -7.55 -19.92 -0.14
C ASP A 172 -6.07 -19.63 -0.46
N LYS A 173 -5.19 -20.65 -0.33
CA LYS A 173 -3.76 -20.58 -0.63
C LYS A 173 -3.38 -21.24 -1.96
N SER A 174 -4.32 -21.40 -2.88
CA SER A 174 -4.11 -22.09 -4.16
C SER A 174 -3.41 -21.25 -5.23
N SER A 175 -3.37 -19.92 -5.08
CA SER A 175 -2.79 -19.01 -6.07
C SER A 175 -1.27 -19.05 -6.06
N VAL A 176 -0.66 -19.14 -7.24
CA VAL A 176 0.80 -19.02 -7.46
C VAL A 176 1.11 -17.94 -8.47
N THR A 177 2.28 -17.33 -8.34
CA THR A 177 2.73 -16.20 -9.18
C THR A 177 3.93 -16.61 -10.01
N GLY A 178 3.91 -16.28 -11.29
CA GLY A 178 5.01 -16.52 -12.21
C GLY A 178 6.29 -15.81 -11.75
N GLY A 179 7.44 -16.49 -11.90
CA GLY A 179 8.74 -15.99 -11.44
C GLY A 179 9.14 -16.41 -10.02
N THR A 180 8.24 -17.07 -9.27
CA THR A 180 8.53 -17.66 -7.96
C THR A 180 9.09 -19.08 -8.11
N LYS A 181 9.77 -19.61 -7.08
CA LYS A 181 10.48 -20.89 -7.17
C LYS A 181 9.87 -21.95 -6.27
N VAL A 182 9.59 -23.13 -6.82
CA VAL A 182 9.15 -24.29 -6.06
C VAL A 182 10.33 -24.90 -5.29
N LEU A 183 10.21 -25.04 -3.97
CA LEU A 183 11.27 -25.59 -3.11
C LEU A 183 11.06 -27.05 -2.75
N SER A 184 9.81 -27.50 -2.68
CA SER A 184 9.48 -28.89 -2.33
C SER A 184 8.31 -29.39 -3.15
N ASP A 185 8.21 -30.71 -3.29
CA ASP A 185 7.09 -31.45 -3.83
C ASP A 185 6.76 -31.15 -5.32
N ARG A 186 5.57 -31.55 -5.76
CA ARG A 186 5.08 -31.44 -7.13
C ARG A 186 3.71 -30.81 -7.11
N ILE A 187 3.48 -29.86 -8.00
CA ILE A 187 2.17 -29.21 -8.17
C ILE A 187 1.76 -29.20 -9.64
N LEU A 188 0.44 -29.32 -9.85
CA LEU A 188 -0.21 -29.01 -11.12
C LEU A 188 -0.93 -27.68 -10.99
N VAL A 189 -0.63 -26.79 -11.91
CA VAL A 189 -1.14 -25.42 -11.91
C VAL A 189 -1.94 -25.15 -13.17
N LYS A 190 -3.14 -24.60 -13.01
CA LYS A 190 -3.97 -24.12 -14.12
C LYS A 190 -3.74 -22.63 -14.30
N VAL A 191 -3.35 -22.21 -15.49
CA VAL A 191 -3.09 -20.81 -15.84
C VAL A 191 -4.38 -19.99 -15.75
N THR A 192 -4.36 -18.87 -15.03
CA THR A 192 -5.53 -18.00 -14.80
C THR A 192 -5.52 -16.73 -15.63
N VAL A 193 -4.37 -16.34 -16.21
CA VAL A 193 -4.17 -15.06 -16.92
C VAL A 193 -3.72 -15.27 -18.36
N GLN A 194 -3.94 -14.27 -19.23
CA GLN A 194 -3.34 -14.24 -20.55
C GLN A 194 -1.91 -13.69 -20.49
N PRO A 195 -1.04 -14.00 -21.48
CA PRO A 195 0.28 -13.38 -21.61
C PRO A 195 0.17 -11.85 -21.65
N GLY A 196 0.96 -11.16 -20.83
CA GLY A 196 0.90 -9.70 -20.67
C GLY A 196 -0.12 -9.21 -19.63
N GLU A 197 -0.90 -10.10 -19.04
CA GLU A 197 -1.86 -9.79 -17.97
C GLU A 197 -1.45 -10.40 -16.63
N SER A 198 -0.21 -10.87 -16.49
CA SER A 198 0.28 -11.44 -15.24
C SER A 198 0.20 -10.41 -14.11
N PHE A 199 0.22 -10.87 -12.88
CA PHE A 199 0.30 -10.02 -11.71
C PHE A 199 1.49 -9.05 -11.79
N LEU A 200 2.65 -9.56 -12.22
CA LEU A 200 3.84 -8.76 -12.48
C LEU A 200 3.63 -7.73 -13.60
N ASP A 201 2.98 -8.11 -14.72
CA ASP A 201 2.69 -7.17 -15.81
C ASP A 201 1.75 -6.04 -15.36
N LYS A 202 0.70 -6.39 -14.61
CA LYS A 202 -0.23 -5.41 -14.01
C LYS A 202 0.49 -4.48 -13.03
N MET A 203 1.40 -5.02 -12.20
CA MET A 203 2.23 -4.23 -11.29
C MET A 203 3.12 -3.24 -12.03
N ILE A 204 3.83 -3.71 -13.04
CA ILE A 204 4.73 -2.88 -13.86
C ILE A 204 3.92 -1.75 -14.50
N ALA A 205 2.77 -2.04 -15.10
CA ALA A 205 1.89 -1.05 -15.72
C ALA A 205 1.38 0.00 -14.72
N LEU A 206 1.04 -0.40 -13.51
CA LEU A 206 0.61 0.52 -12.44
C LEU A 206 1.75 1.45 -11.96
N VAL A 207 2.94 0.91 -11.85
CA VAL A 207 4.13 1.67 -11.41
C VAL A 207 4.62 2.61 -12.52
N GLU A 208 4.49 2.22 -13.79
CA GLU A 208 4.87 3.06 -14.95
C GLU A 208 3.93 4.24 -15.21
N GLY A 209 2.85 4.35 -14.45
CA GLY A 209 2.03 5.57 -14.41
C GLY A 209 1.08 5.78 -15.58
N SER A 210 0.74 4.73 -16.36
CA SER A 210 -0.20 4.85 -17.49
C SER A 210 -1.64 5.17 -17.08
N SER A 211 -2.00 5.12 -15.79
CA SER A 211 -3.37 5.38 -15.31
C SER A 211 -3.46 6.06 -13.95
N ARG A 212 -2.53 7.00 -13.63
CA ARG A 212 -2.61 7.73 -12.37
C ARG A 212 -3.91 8.53 -12.28
N GLN A 213 -4.87 8.03 -11.53
CA GLN A 213 -6.05 8.80 -11.15
C GLN A 213 -5.68 9.80 -10.04
N LYS A 214 -6.03 11.08 -10.25
CA LYS A 214 -5.91 12.10 -9.20
C LYS A 214 -6.83 11.75 -8.03
N THR A 215 -6.35 11.97 -6.81
CA THR A 215 -7.15 11.75 -5.60
C THR A 215 -8.22 12.83 -5.46
N PRO A 216 -9.33 12.59 -4.73
CA PRO A 216 -10.33 13.62 -4.47
C PRO A 216 -9.74 14.89 -3.85
N ASN A 217 -8.80 14.75 -2.91
CA ASN A 217 -8.11 15.88 -2.29
C ASN A 217 -7.17 16.60 -3.29
N GLU A 218 -6.51 15.88 -4.20
CA GLU A 218 -5.75 16.50 -5.29
C GLU A 218 -6.65 17.32 -6.22
N ILE A 219 -7.83 16.79 -6.56
CA ILE A 219 -8.82 17.49 -7.39
C ILE A 219 -9.31 18.74 -6.66
N ALA A 220 -9.74 18.61 -5.41
CA ALA A 220 -10.21 19.72 -4.60
C ALA A 220 -9.15 20.83 -4.45
N LEU A 221 -7.91 20.43 -4.15
CA LEU A 221 -6.79 21.38 -4.04
C LEU A 221 -6.46 22.01 -5.39
N THR A 222 -6.49 21.27 -6.49
CA THR A 222 -6.28 21.81 -7.84
C THR A 222 -7.35 22.86 -8.19
N ILE A 223 -8.62 22.60 -7.85
CA ILE A 223 -9.72 23.55 -8.07
C ILE A 223 -9.50 24.82 -7.22
N LEU A 224 -9.15 24.67 -5.93
CA LEU A 224 -8.87 25.79 -5.03
C LEU A 224 -7.71 26.66 -5.59
N LEU A 225 -6.63 26.02 -5.99
CA LEU A 225 -5.45 26.70 -6.52
C LEU A 225 -5.73 27.36 -7.87
N ALA A 226 -6.52 26.74 -8.74
CA ALA A 226 -6.99 27.36 -9.97
C ALA A 226 -7.87 28.58 -9.69
N GLY A 227 -8.75 28.50 -8.70
CA GLY A 227 -9.54 29.63 -8.23
C GLY A 227 -8.66 30.81 -7.76
N PHE A 228 -7.66 30.54 -6.94
CA PHE A 228 -6.68 31.57 -6.56
C PHE A 228 -5.94 32.18 -7.76
N THR A 229 -5.53 31.33 -8.71
CA THR A 229 -4.87 31.80 -9.93
C THR A 229 -5.79 32.78 -10.70
N ILE A 230 -7.07 32.47 -10.87
CA ILE A 230 -8.05 33.37 -11.53
C ILE A 230 -8.18 34.69 -10.76
N VAL A 231 -8.32 34.64 -9.42
CA VAL A 231 -8.41 35.84 -8.59
C VAL A 231 -7.17 36.70 -8.78
N PHE A 232 -5.97 36.14 -8.77
CA PHE A 232 -4.74 36.88 -8.94
C PHE A 232 -4.55 37.42 -10.35
N VAL A 233 -5.04 36.73 -11.39
CA VAL A 233 -5.13 37.28 -12.74
C VAL A 233 -5.98 38.56 -12.77
N ILE A 234 -7.18 38.52 -12.14
CA ILE A 234 -8.08 39.66 -12.04
C ILE A 234 -7.41 40.81 -11.27
N VAL A 235 -6.78 40.50 -10.12
CA VAL A 235 -6.06 41.49 -9.29
C VAL A 235 -4.94 42.16 -10.10
N CYS A 236 -4.11 41.40 -10.79
CA CYS A 236 -3.03 41.97 -11.60
C CYS A 236 -3.57 42.79 -12.79
N ALA A 237 -4.65 42.30 -13.47
CA ALA A 237 -5.25 43.04 -14.58
C ALA A 237 -5.87 44.37 -14.12
N THR A 238 -6.50 44.40 -12.97
CA THR A 238 -7.09 45.62 -12.40
C THR A 238 -6.04 46.55 -11.78
N LEU A 239 -4.90 46.02 -11.32
CA LEU A 239 -3.83 46.83 -10.74
C LEU A 239 -3.20 47.79 -11.72
N LYS A 240 -3.12 47.46 -13.02
CA LYS A 240 -2.54 48.33 -14.06
C LYS A 240 -3.23 49.69 -14.18
N PRO A 241 -4.58 49.79 -14.35
CA PRO A 241 -5.29 51.08 -14.33
C PRO A 241 -5.08 51.88 -13.05
N PHE A 242 -5.01 51.21 -11.87
CA PHE A 242 -4.75 51.89 -10.62
C PHE A 242 -3.31 52.43 -10.53
N ALA A 243 -2.35 51.66 -11.06
CA ALA A 243 -0.97 52.09 -11.14
C ALA A 243 -0.82 53.32 -12.02
N ASP A 244 -1.45 53.30 -13.19
CA ASP A 244 -1.47 54.44 -14.10
C ASP A 244 -2.13 55.69 -13.47
N TYR A 245 -3.22 55.51 -12.74
CA TYR A 245 -3.90 56.60 -12.03
C TYR A 245 -3.01 57.30 -10.96
N VAL A 246 -2.18 56.54 -10.22
CA VAL A 246 -1.23 57.11 -9.23
C VAL A 246 0.12 57.49 -9.85
N GLY A 247 0.26 57.39 -11.15
CA GLY A 247 1.51 57.73 -11.87
C GLY A 247 2.67 56.74 -11.65
N ALA A 248 2.34 55.50 -11.24
CA ALA A 248 3.36 54.47 -11.06
C ALA A 248 3.65 53.78 -12.41
N ASN A 249 4.87 53.93 -12.90
CA ASN A 249 5.35 53.24 -14.11
C ASN A 249 5.74 51.79 -13.77
N ILE A 250 4.78 50.83 -13.95
CA ILE A 250 5.06 49.43 -13.69
C ILE A 250 5.33 48.70 -15.03
N THR A 251 6.50 48.11 -15.16
CA THR A 251 6.91 47.34 -16.33
C THR A 251 6.18 45.99 -16.43
N VAL A 252 6.09 45.45 -17.64
CA VAL A 252 5.52 44.12 -17.87
C VAL A 252 6.25 43.05 -17.05
N ALA A 253 7.57 43.13 -16.98
CA ALA A 253 8.38 42.23 -16.15
C ALA A 253 8.01 42.29 -14.65
N ALA A 254 7.75 43.49 -14.11
CA ALA A 254 7.33 43.70 -12.75
C ALA A 254 5.91 43.09 -12.48
N PHE A 255 4.97 43.27 -13.41
CA PHE A 255 3.63 42.63 -13.33
C PHE A 255 3.70 41.10 -13.37
N ILE A 256 4.48 40.56 -14.31
CA ILE A 256 4.67 39.09 -14.40
C ILE A 256 5.31 38.56 -13.10
N SER A 257 6.31 39.25 -12.59
CA SER A 257 6.98 38.88 -11.34
C SER A 257 6.02 38.90 -10.15
N LEU A 258 5.20 39.96 -10.03
CA LEU A 258 4.15 40.05 -9.02
C LEU A 258 3.18 38.87 -9.15
N PHE A 259 2.66 38.63 -10.35
CA PHE A 259 1.70 37.58 -10.62
C PHE A 259 2.24 36.20 -10.26
N VAL A 260 3.46 35.85 -10.69
CA VAL A 260 4.09 34.57 -10.41
C VAL A 260 4.40 34.39 -8.92
N CYS A 261 4.71 35.48 -8.22
CA CYS A 261 4.95 35.44 -6.76
C CYS A 261 3.65 35.36 -5.95
N LEU A 262 2.50 35.77 -6.51
CA LEU A 262 1.19 35.69 -5.85
C LEU A 262 0.54 34.31 -6.00
N ILE A 263 0.64 33.69 -7.17
CA ILE A 263 0.09 32.36 -7.38
C ILE A 263 0.88 31.33 -6.60
N PRO A 264 0.23 30.32 -6.02
CA PRO A 264 0.89 29.32 -5.17
C PRO A 264 1.69 28.31 -6.01
N THR A 265 2.75 28.80 -6.66
CA THR A 265 3.63 28.01 -7.53
C THR A 265 4.33 26.86 -6.83
N THR A 266 4.72 27.08 -5.56
CA THR A 266 5.45 26.08 -4.75
C THR A 266 4.64 24.81 -4.59
N ILE A 267 3.41 24.90 -4.12
CA ILE A 267 2.54 23.69 -3.96
C ILE A 267 2.07 23.19 -5.33
N GLY A 268 1.78 24.08 -6.28
CA GLY A 268 1.41 23.72 -7.65
C GLY A 268 2.45 22.84 -8.34
N GLY A 269 3.73 23.13 -8.12
CA GLY A 269 4.85 22.35 -8.67
C GLY A 269 5.11 21.03 -7.91
N LEU A 270 4.76 20.93 -6.62
CA LEU A 270 5.08 19.77 -5.80
C LEU A 270 3.91 18.79 -5.61
N LEU A 271 2.67 19.20 -5.93
CA LEU A 271 1.46 18.42 -5.64
C LEU A 271 1.49 17.02 -6.28
N SER A 272 1.86 16.95 -7.56
CA SER A 272 2.00 15.68 -8.27
C SER A 272 3.10 14.80 -7.68
N ALA A 273 4.25 15.38 -7.36
CA ALA A 273 5.38 14.67 -6.77
C ALA A 273 5.04 14.06 -5.40
N ILE A 274 4.25 14.74 -4.57
CA ILE A 274 3.79 14.22 -3.27
C ILE A 274 2.94 12.97 -3.46
N GLY A 275 1.99 12.98 -4.40
CA GLY A 275 1.11 11.84 -4.66
C GLY A 275 1.87 10.61 -5.18
N ILE A 276 2.82 10.81 -6.09
CA ILE A 276 3.68 9.73 -6.61
C ILE A 276 4.57 9.16 -5.50
N ALA A 277 5.15 10.02 -4.66
CA ALA A 277 5.98 9.59 -3.53
C ALA A 277 5.18 8.78 -2.49
N GLY A 278 3.87 9.01 -2.36
CA GLY A 278 3.00 8.20 -1.52
C GLY A 278 2.90 6.75 -2.01
N MET A 279 2.69 6.55 -3.30
CA MET A 279 2.65 5.22 -3.91
C MET A 279 4.02 4.52 -3.82
N ASP A 280 5.11 5.22 -4.09
CA ASP A 280 6.47 4.71 -3.94
C ASP A 280 6.75 4.21 -2.51
N ARG A 281 6.31 4.94 -1.48
CA ARG A 281 6.44 4.51 -0.09
C ARG A 281 5.61 3.28 0.25
N ALA A 282 4.39 3.16 -0.28
CA ALA A 282 3.57 1.97 -0.10
C ALA A 282 4.27 0.74 -0.72
N LEU A 283 4.86 0.88 -1.89
CA LEU A 283 5.61 -0.19 -2.54
C LEU A 283 6.89 -0.55 -1.77
N GLN A 284 7.60 0.43 -1.18
CA GLN A 284 8.75 0.18 -0.29
C GLN A 284 8.35 -0.55 0.99
N ALA A 285 7.10 -0.45 1.40
CA ALA A 285 6.50 -1.23 2.49
C ALA A 285 5.95 -2.59 2.01
N ASN A 286 6.31 -3.05 0.81
CA ASN A 286 5.82 -4.28 0.18
C ASN A 286 4.29 -4.31 -0.02
N VAL A 287 3.68 -3.15 -0.25
CA VAL A 287 2.26 -3.04 -0.58
C VAL A 287 2.09 -2.43 -1.95
N ILE A 288 1.47 -3.19 -2.85
CA ILE A 288 1.13 -2.73 -4.18
C ILE A 288 -0.20 -2.01 -4.13
N THR A 289 -0.25 -0.83 -4.70
CA THR A 289 -1.46 -0.02 -4.76
C THR A 289 -1.90 0.19 -6.21
N LYS A 290 -3.16 -0.02 -6.51
CA LYS A 290 -3.71 0.22 -7.84
C LYS A 290 -3.88 1.71 -8.15
N SER A 291 -3.90 2.58 -7.12
CA SER A 291 -3.99 4.02 -7.31
C SER A 291 -3.46 4.80 -6.10
N GLY A 292 -2.98 6.03 -6.34
CA GLY A 292 -2.63 6.95 -5.26
C GLY A 292 -3.84 7.33 -4.37
N LYS A 293 -5.06 7.27 -4.93
CA LYS A 293 -6.29 7.45 -4.19
C LYS A 293 -6.43 6.43 -3.06
N ALA A 294 -6.13 5.16 -3.32
CA ALA A 294 -6.23 4.11 -2.30
C ALA A 294 -5.28 4.40 -1.11
N VAL A 295 -4.04 4.84 -1.37
CA VAL A 295 -3.08 5.22 -0.32
C VAL A 295 -3.59 6.39 0.51
N GLU A 296 -4.15 7.40 -0.14
CA GLU A 296 -4.69 8.58 0.53
C GLU A 296 -5.89 8.22 1.39
N THR A 297 -6.86 7.49 0.82
CA THR A 297 -8.06 7.04 1.54
C THR A 297 -7.70 6.17 2.74
N ALA A 298 -6.64 5.36 2.65
CA ALA A 298 -6.14 4.56 3.78
C ALA A 298 -5.72 5.43 4.98
N GLY A 299 -5.29 6.68 4.74
CA GLY A 299 -4.99 7.63 5.81
C GLY A 299 -6.20 8.11 6.59
N ASP A 300 -7.39 8.06 6.02
CA ASP A 300 -8.63 8.60 6.57
C ASP A 300 -9.65 7.52 6.97
N ILE A 301 -9.27 6.24 6.96
CA ILE A 301 -10.19 5.16 7.34
C ILE A 301 -10.65 5.29 8.79
N ASP A 302 -11.94 5.04 9.01
CA ASP A 302 -12.58 5.01 10.33
C ASP A 302 -12.70 3.59 10.87
N THR A 303 -12.98 2.61 9.99
CA THR A 303 -13.24 1.23 10.36
C THR A 303 -12.41 0.27 9.51
N LEU A 304 -11.78 -0.70 10.16
CA LEU A 304 -11.06 -1.80 9.53
C LEU A 304 -11.80 -3.11 9.79
N LEU A 305 -12.28 -3.75 8.74
CA LEU A 305 -12.77 -5.13 8.76
C LEU A 305 -11.63 -6.09 8.47
N LEU A 306 -11.52 -7.10 9.31
CA LEU A 306 -10.48 -8.14 9.23
C LEU A 306 -11.15 -9.51 9.17
N ASP A 307 -10.85 -10.30 8.14
CA ASP A 307 -11.17 -11.71 8.21
C ASP A 307 -10.37 -12.38 9.32
N LYS A 308 -10.92 -13.42 9.96
CA LYS A 308 -10.23 -14.16 11.01
C LYS A 308 -9.08 -14.99 10.42
N THR A 309 -9.43 -15.85 9.47
CA THR A 309 -8.57 -16.93 8.96
C THR A 309 -7.50 -16.35 8.03
N GLY A 310 -6.22 -16.74 8.23
CA GLY A 310 -5.12 -16.23 7.43
C GLY A 310 -4.73 -14.76 7.75
N THR A 311 -5.66 -13.98 8.28
CA THR A 311 -5.47 -12.55 8.61
C THR A 311 -5.10 -12.35 10.08
N ILE A 312 -6.00 -12.61 11.02
CA ILE A 312 -5.73 -12.51 12.49
C ILE A 312 -4.99 -13.74 12.99
N THR A 313 -5.36 -14.91 12.46
CA THR A 313 -4.73 -16.17 12.77
C THR A 313 -3.78 -16.61 11.65
N ILE A 314 -2.91 -17.61 11.94
CA ILE A 314 -1.98 -18.16 10.95
C ILE A 314 -2.73 -18.91 9.82
N GLY A 315 -4.02 -19.19 10.03
CA GLY A 315 -4.89 -19.85 9.06
C GLY A 315 -4.86 -21.38 9.13
N ASN A 316 -3.90 -21.97 9.82
CA ASN A 316 -3.82 -23.39 10.05
C ASN A 316 -4.08 -23.67 11.54
N ARG A 317 -5.04 -24.55 11.82
CA ARG A 317 -5.28 -25.01 13.18
C ARG A 317 -4.14 -25.94 13.60
N LYS A 318 -3.58 -25.73 14.79
CA LYS A 318 -2.56 -26.59 15.35
C LYS A 318 -3.09 -27.39 16.52
N ALA A 319 -2.64 -28.64 16.64
CA ALA A 319 -2.88 -29.45 17.82
C ALA A 319 -2.15 -28.84 19.01
N THR A 320 -2.89 -28.60 20.08
CA THR A 320 -2.36 -27.98 21.31
C THR A 320 -2.41 -28.92 22.50
N LYS A 321 -3.38 -29.84 22.53
CA LYS A 321 -3.55 -30.73 23.67
C LYS A 321 -4.26 -32.04 23.31
N PHE A 322 -3.91 -33.09 24.06
CA PHE A 322 -4.52 -34.41 23.97
C PHE A 322 -5.27 -34.72 25.28
N TYR A 323 -6.53 -35.17 25.15
CA TYR A 323 -7.40 -35.52 26.26
C TYR A 323 -7.78 -36.99 26.16
N PRO A 324 -7.03 -37.91 26.81
CA PRO A 324 -7.43 -39.32 26.94
C PRO A 324 -8.69 -39.44 27.78
N VAL A 325 -9.57 -40.39 27.47
CA VAL A 325 -10.82 -40.65 28.19
C VAL A 325 -10.98 -42.15 28.45
N ASN A 326 -11.96 -42.52 29.25
CA ASN A 326 -12.31 -43.92 29.54
C ASN A 326 -11.14 -44.75 30.14
N GLY A 327 -10.23 -44.12 30.88
CA GLY A 327 -9.10 -44.80 31.51
C GLY A 327 -7.94 -45.16 30.59
N VAL A 328 -7.91 -44.61 29.35
CA VAL A 328 -6.80 -44.80 28.41
C VAL A 328 -5.56 -44.07 28.93
N SER A 329 -4.41 -44.74 28.90
CA SER A 329 -3.16 -44.08 29.31
C SER A 329 -2.79 -42.95 28.37
N PRO A 330 -2.17 -41.86 28.86
CA PRO A 330 -1.72 -40.76 27.98
C PRO A 330 -0.77 -41.21 26.85
N LYS A 331 0.08 -42.23 27.12
CA LYS A 331 1.01 -42.79 26.12
C LYS A 331 0.28 -43.55 25.01
N ASP A 332 -0.71 -44.36 25.39
CA ASP A 332 -1.49 -45.13 24.41
C ASP A 332 -2.35 -44.19 23.55
N PHE A 333 -2.95 -43.18 24.18
CA PHE A 333 -3.72 -42.18 23.47
C PHE A 333 -2.86 -41.38 22.47
N LEU A 334 -1.65 -40.98 22.90
CA LEU A 334 -0.68 -40.29 22.06
C LEU A 334 -0.32 -41.10 20.82
N ARG A 335 -0.08 -42.43 21.00
CA ARG A 335 0.16 -43.36 19.91
C ARG A 335 -1.01 -43.39 18.93
N LEU A 336 -2.23 -43.50 19.42
CA LEU A 336 -3.43 -43.50 18.56
C LEU A 336 -3.60 -42.21 17.78
N CYS A 337 -3.34 -41.06 18.40
CA CYS A 337 -3.39 -39.75 17.74
C CYS A 337 -2.39 -39.63 16.58
N VAL A 338 -1.15 -40.06 16.83
CA VAL A 338 -0.10 -39.99 15.81
C VAL A 338 -0.35 -40.99 14.66
N LEU A 339 -0.71 -42.25 14.98
CA LEU A 339 -1.00 -43.26 13.98
C LEU A 339 -2.20 -42.84 13.08
N SER A 340 -3.30 -42.36 13.68
CA SER A 340 -4.46 -41.89 12.90
C SER A 340 -4.18 -40.67 12.03
N SER A 341 -3.07 -39.97 12.26
CA SER A 341 -2.63 -38.80 11.53
C SER A 341 -1.46 -39.08 10.59
N ALA A 342 -0.92 -40.30 10.57
CA ALA A 342 0.27 -40.65 9.78
C ALA A 342 0.07 -40.48 8.25
N ALA A 343 -1.16 -40.70 7.77
CA ALA A 343 -1.54 -40.52 6.37
C ALA A 343 -2.26 -39.20 6.08
N ASP A 344 -2.43 -38.37 7.09
CA ASP A 344 -3.14 -37.10 6.98
C ASP A 344 -2.16 -35.99 6.61
N GLU A 345 -2.12 -35.66 5.32
CA GLU A 345 -1.25 -34.64 4.75
C GLU A 345 -1.71 -33.20 5.07
N THR A 346 -2.90 -33.05 5.68
CA THR A 346 -3.40 -31.73 6.09
C THR A 346 -2.51 -31.07 7.13
N PRO A 347 -2.50 -29.73 7.19
CA PRO A 347 -1.78 -29.00 8.26
C PRO A 347 -2.13 -29.46 9.66
N GLU A 348 -3.40 -29.78 9.89
CA GLU A 348 -3.92 -30.33 11.16
C GLU A 348 -3.31 -31.69 11.46
N GLY A 349 -3.29 -32.60 10.49
CA GLY A 349 -2.67 -33.92 10.62
C GLY A 349 -1.20 -33.85 10.95
N LYS A 350 -0.46 -33.02 10.22
CA LYS A 350 0.97 -32.75 10.45
C LYS A 350 1.23 -32.18 11.85
N SER A 351 0.39 -31.24 12.31
CA SER A 351 0.52 -30.65 13.64
C SER A 351 0.29 -31.65 14.79
N ILE A 352 -0.60 -32.63 14.59
CA ILE A 352 -0.82 -33.70 15.57
C ILE A 352 0.43 -34.59 15.68
N VAL A 353 1.06 -34.92 14.56
CA VAL A 353 2.30 -35.71 14.54
C VAL A 353 3.44 -34.92 15.18
N GLU A 354 3.53 -33.60 14.92
CA GLU A 354 4.53 -32.70 15.51
C GLU A 354 4.37 -32.64 17.04
N LEU A 355 3.15 -32.38 17.53
CA LEU A 355 2.84 -32.37 18.98
C LEU A 355 3.14 -33.73 19.62
N GLY A 356 2.84 -34.81 18.93
CA GLY A 356 3.17 -36.17 19.39
C GLY A 356 4.66 -36.38 19.55
N ARG A 357 5.46 -35.84 18.61
CA ARG A 357 6.93 -35.91 18.66
C ARG A 357 7.49 -35.08 19.82
N GLU A 358 6.94 -33.90 20.05
CA GLU A 358 7.31 -33.04 21.19
C GLU A 358 7.03 -33.71 22.53
N GLN A 359 5.94 -34.46 22.61
CA GLN A 359 5.60 -35.23 23.81
C GLN A 359 6.33 -36.58 23.93
N GLY A 360 7.32 -36.82 23.07
CA GLY A 360 8.24 -37.94 23.17
C GLY A 360 7.85 -39.21 22.41
N PHE A 361 6.80 -39.16 21.59
CA PHE A 361 6.44 -40.28 20.72
C PHE A 361 7.05 -40.12 19.32
N ARG A 362 7.88 -41.09 18.94
CA ARG A 362 8.45 -41.19 17.60
C ARG A 362 7.99 -42.51 16.99
N PHE A 363 7.22 -42.46 15.92
CA PHE A 363 6.94 -43.68 15.15
C PHE A 363 8.05 -43.93 14.14
N SER A 364 8.31 -45.20 13.85
CA SER A 364 9.25 -45.65 12.83
C SER A 364 8.47 -46.09 11.59
N GLN A 365 9.15 -46.13 10.43
CA GLN A 365 8.54 -46.69 9.22
C GLN A 365 8.09 -48.17 9.39
N THR A 366 8.68 -48.88 10.34
CA THR A 366 8.28 -50.25 10.70
C THR A 366 6.88 -50.32 11.32
N ASP A 367 6.40 -49.27 11.97
CA ASP A 367 5.06 -49.24 12.60
C ASP A 367 3.94 -49.09 11.54
N LEU A 368 4.30 -48.79 10.28
CA LEU A 368 3.37 -48.61 9.18
C LEU A 368 3.43 -49.76 8.15
N VAL A 369 4.21 -50.81 8.42
CA VAL A 369 4.29 -51.98 7.51
C VAL A 369 2.97 -52.73 7.51
N GLY A 370 2.35 -52.89 6.35
CA GLY A 370 1.07 -53.59 6.20
C GLY A 370 -0.18 -52.83 6.67
N VAL A 371 -0.02 -51.53 7.03
CA VAL A 371 -1.14 -50.69 7.46
C VAL A 371 -1.84 -50.10 6.26
N HIS A 372 -3.17 -50.22 6.20
CA HIS A 372 -4.00 -49.57 5.20
C HIS A 372 -4.36 -48.15 5.68
N MET A 373 -4.01 -47.17 4.88
CA MET A 373 -4.19 -45.75 5.21
C MET A 373 -5.55 -45.24 4.74
N VAL A 374 -6.32 -44.61 5.62
CA VAL A 374 -7.60 -43.95 5.30
C VAL A 374 -7.34 -42.43 5.30
N LYS A 375 -7.26 -41.89 4.05
CA LYS A 375 -7.02 -40.45 3.87
C LYS A 375 -8.26 -39.63 4.28
N PHE A 376 -8.02 -38.41 4.73
CA PHE A 376 -9.07 -37.45 5.01
C PHE A 376 -9.80 -37.05 3.72
N THR A 377 -11.13 -37.01 3.76
CA THR A 377 -11.96 -36.44 2.71
C THR A 377 -12.99 -35.49 3.31
N ALA A 378 -13.37 -34.46 2.55
CA ALA A 378 -14.41 -33.51 2.97
C ALA A 378 -15.78 -34.16 3.21
N GLU A 379 -16.06 -35.30 2.52
CA GLU A 379 -17.30 -36.06 2.63
C GLU A 379 -17.33 -36.85 3.95
N THR A 380 -16.27 -37.60 4.24
CA THR A 380 -16.21 -38.46 5.43
C THR A 380 -15.83 -37.68 6.68
N LYS A 381 -15.16 -36.55 6.56
CA LYS A 381 -14.62 -35.70 7.64
C LYS A 381 -13.84 -36.51 8.69
N CYS A 382 -13.20 -37.57 8.27
CA CYS A 382 -12.37 -38.42 9.10
C CYS A 382 -11.17 -38.99 8.34
N SER A 383 -10.10 -39.29 9.07
CA SER A 383 -8.91 -40.01 8.59
C SER A 383 -8.55 -41.12 9.58
N GLY A 384 -7.62 -41.99 9.22
CA GLY A 384 -7.17 -43.03 10.14
C GLY A 384 -6.37 -44.12 9.48
N VAL A 385 -6.24 -45.25 10.18
CA VAL A 385 -5.51 -46.43 9.72
C VAL A 385 -6.23 -47.71 10.10
N ASP A 386 -6.08 -48.71 9.25
CA ASP A 386 -6.47 -50.09 9.51
C ASP A 386 -5.20 -50.94 9.67
N MET A 387 -5.00 -51.45 10.86
CA MET A 387 -3.81 -52.21 11.24
C MET A 387 -3.90 -53.65 10.71
N PRO A 388 -2.77 -54.36 10.48
CA PRO A 388 -2.78 -55.76 10.00
C PRO A 388 -3.49 -56.75 10.94
N ASP A 389 -3.59 -56.42 12.24
CA ASP A 389 -4.29 -57.23 13.24
C ASP A 389 -5.82 -57.01 13.25
N GLY A 390 -6.34 -56.18 12.32
CA GLY A 390 -7.76 -55.84 12.22
C GLY A 390 -8.18 -54.64 13.06
N THR A 391 -7.28 -54.05 13.86
CA THR A 391 -7.58 -52.84 14.64
C THR A 391 -7.81 -51.63 13.71
N ARG A 392 -8.92 -50.92 13.90
CA ARG A 392 -9.32 -49.73 13.13
C ARG A 392 -9.21 -48.49 14.02
N ILE A 393 -8.34 -47.56 13.62
CA ILE A 393 -8.19 -46.29 14.31
C ILE A 393 -8.76 -45.19 13.42
N ARG A 394 -9.67 -44.37 13.93
CA ARG A 394 -10.29 -43.24 13.23
C ARG A 394 -10.19 -41.96 14.02
N LYS A 395 -9.89 -40.88 13.34
CA LYS A 395 -9.83 -39.52 13.87
C LYS A 395 -10.69 -38.60 12.99
N GLY A 396 -11.49 -37.74 13.57
CA GLY A 396 -12.31 -36.83 12.77
C GLY A 396 -13.19 -35.90 13.59
N ALA A 397 -14.01 -35.12 12.87
CA ALA A 397 -14.99 -34.26 13.48
C ALA A 397 -15.94 -35.03 14.40
N SER A 398 -16.35 -34.43 15.53
CA SER A 398 -17.18 -35.07 16.54
C SER A 398 -18.42 -35.75 15.98
N GLU A 399 -19.10 -35.12 14.99
CA GLU A 399 -20.28 -35.68 14.34
C GLU A 399 -19.95 -36.92 13.49
N ALA A 400 -18.83 -36.87 12.74
CA ALA A 400 -18.41 -37.96 11.89
C ALA A 400 -18.08 -39.23 12.70
N ILE A 401 -17.27 -39.05 13.78
CA ILE A 401 -16.93 -40.13 14.68
C ILE A 401 -18.16 -40.61 15.46
N ARG A 402 -19.06 -39.72 15.88
CA ARG A 402 -20.33 -40.09 16.54
C ARG A 402 -21.17 -41.00 15.63
N ALA A 403 -21.24 -40.73 14.31
CA ALA A 403 -21.95 -41.56 13.40
C ALA A 403 -21.32 -42.96 13.23
N ILE A 404 -20.01 -43.08 13.23
CA ILE A 404 -19.26 -44.34 13.17
C ILE A 404 -19.53 -45.17 14.42
N VAL A 405 -19.36 -44.59 15.61
CA VAL A 405 -19.48 -45.22 16.91
C VAL A 405 -20.93 -45.67 17.16
N ARG A 406 -21.93 -44.86 16.77
CA ARG A 406 -23.37 -45.19 16.90
C ARG A 406 -23.80 -46.38 16.05
N LYS A 407 -23.22 -46.55 14.85
CA LYS A 407 -23.48 -47.73 13.99
C LYS A 407 -23.05 -49.04 14.70
N ALA A 408 -22.07 -48.98 15.58
CA ALA A 408 -21.59 -50.11 16.35
C ALA A 408 -22.32 -50.26 17.72
N GLY A 409 -23.37 -49.49 17.96
CA GLY A 409 -24.14 -49.56 19.23
C GLY A 409 -23.50 -48.79 20.40
N ASN A 410 -22.40 -48.08 20.18
CA ASN A 410 -21.70 -47.29 21.18
C ASN A 410 -22.15 -45.80 21.12
N GLY A 411 -21.82 -45.02 22.14
CA GLY A 411 -22.14 -43.60 22.23
C GLY A 411 -21.03 -42.76 22.83
N PHE A 412 -21.21 -41.45 22.85
CA PHE A 412 -20.33 -40.53 23.57
C PHE A 412 -20.65 -40.60 25.06
N SER A 413 -19.61 -40.78 25.90
CA SER A 413 -19.77 -40.65 27.36
C SER A 413 -20.00 -39.20 27.75
N PRO A 414 -20.62 -38.90 28.91
CA PRO A 414 -20.75 -37.55 29.43
C PRO A 414 -19.42 -36.80 29.55
N GLU A 415 -18.34 -37.54 29.81
CA GLU A 415 -16.98 -36.99 29.86
C GLU A 415 -16.52 -36.47 28.52
N VAL A 416 -16.72 -37.26 27.42
CA VAL A 416 -16.39 -36.86 26.07
C VAL A 416 -17.21 -35.64 25.62
N GLU A 417 -18.51 -35.65 25.92
CA GLU A 417 -19.41 -34.50 25.61
C GLU A 417 -18.94 -33.23 26.30
N LYS A 418 -18.54 -33.31 27.57
CA LYS A 418 -18.02 -32.17 28.33
C LYS A 418 -16.73 -31.65 27.73
N ILE A 419 -15.77 -32.53 27.38
CA ILE A 419 -14.48 -32.12 26.79
C ILE A 419 -14.73 -31.44 25.41
N VAL A 420 -15.54 -32.07 24.53
CA VAL A 420 -15.89 -31.52 23.22
C VAL A 420 -16.53 -30.15 23.37
N ARG A 421 -17.45 -29.97 24.31
CA ARG A 421 -18.10 -28.69 24.59
C ARG A 421 -17.10 -27.65 25.09
N THR A 422 -16.28 -28.00 26.07
CA THR A 422 -15.28 -27.07 26.65
C THR A 422 -14.28 -26.62 25.60
N ILE A 423 -13.78 -27.52 24.74
CA ILE A 423 -12.89 -27.15 23.64
C ILE A 423 -13.59 -26.16 22.68
N SER A 424 -14.84 -26.43 22.31
CA SER A 424 -15.61 -25.57 21.42
C SER A 424 -15.91 -24.20 22.05
N GLU A 425 -16.25 -24.16 23.36
CA GLU A 425 -16.48 -22.92 24.09
C GLU A 425 -15.21 -22.06 24.21
N ASN A 426 -14.05 -22.71 24.27
CA ASN A 426 -12.74 -22.03 24.28
C ASN A 426 -12.18 -21.72 22.86
N GLY A 427 -13.02 -21.79 21.84
CA GLY A 427 -12.61 -21.44 20.48
C GLY A 427 -11.79 -22.50 19.75
N GLY A 428 -11.60 -23.66 20.34
CA GLY A 428 -10.89 -24.79 19.73
C GLY A 428 -11.78 -25.66 18.85
N THR A 429 -11.17 -26.50 18.02
CA THR A 429 -11.85 -27.54 17.25
C THR A 429 -11.54 -28.89 17.85
N PRO A 430 -12.54 -29.62 18.38
CA PRO A 430 -12.33 -30.94 18.89
C PRO A 430 -12.30 -31.97 17.76
N LEU A 431 -11.23 -32.78 17.70
CA LEU A 431 -11.20 -34.00 16.89
C LEU A 431 -11.28 -35.21 17.83
N VAL A 432 -12.25 -36.07 17.57
CA VAL A 432 -12.45 -37.27 18.39
C VAL A 432 -11.67 -38.44 17.78
N VAL A 433 -11.02 -39.23 18.60
CA VAL A 433 -10.27 -40.44 18.23
C VAL A 433 -10.97 -41.68 18.76
N SER A 434 -11.18 -42.63 17.86
CA SER A 434 -11.74 -43.95 18.21
C SER A 434 -10.83 -45.09 17.77
N GLU A 435 -10.83 -46.16 18.49
CA GLU A 435 -10.20 -47.43 18.18
C GLU A 435 -11.28 -48.54 18.28
N ASN A 436 -11.47 -49.32 17.23
CA ASN A 436 -12.50 -50.35 17.11
C ASN A 436 -13.87 -49.84 17.59
N GLU A 437 -14.29 -48.67 17.06
CA GLU A 437 -15.56 -47.99 17.35
C GLU A 437 -15.77 -47.61 18.84
N GLN A 438 -14.70 -47.64 19.64
CA GLN A 438 -14.71 -47.13 21.01
C GLN A 438 -13.92 -45.82 21.08
N ILE A 439 -14.48 -44.80 21.73
CA ILE A 439 -13.81 -43.51 21.90
C ILE A 439 -12.67 -43.63 22.90
N LYS A 440 -11.49 -43.17 22.51
CA LYS A 440 -10.27 -43.19 23.32
C LYS A 440 -9.87 -41.81 23.82
N GLY A 441 -10.32 -40.73 23.16
CA GLY A 441 -10.04 -39.37 23.58
C GLY A 441 -10.38 -38.32 22.54
N VAL A 442 -9.98 -37.09 22.90
CA VAL A 442 -10.22 -35.90 22.06
C VAL A 442 -8.91 -35.16 21.87
N ILE A 443 -8.65 -34.69 20.66
CA ILE A 443 -7.55 -33.79 20.29
C ILE A 443 -8.12 -32.39 20.21
N GLU A 444 -7.46 -31.43 20.85
CA GLU A 444 -7.77 -30.03 20.74
C GLU A 444 -6.91 -29.37 19.65
N LEU A 445 -7.58 -28.84 18.65
CA LEU A 445 -6.94 -27.96 17.67
C LEU A 445 -7.33 -26.52 17.97
N GLN A 446 -6.37 -25.61 17.92
CA GLN A 446 -6.61 -24.17 18.10
C GLN A 446 -6.09 -23.37 16.91
N ASP A 447 -6.82 -22.31 16.58
CA ASP A 447 -6.32 -21.26 15.70
C ASP A 447 -5.24 -20.46 16.43
N ILE A 448 -4.05 -20.36 15.83
CA ILE A 448 -2.95 -19.61 16.42
C ILE A 448 -3.04 -18.17 15.98
N ILE A 449 -3.23 -17.28 16.95
CA ILE A 449 -3.20 -15.83 16.73
C ILE A 449 -1.77 -15.40 16.41
N LYS A 450 -1.60 -14.56 15.40
CA LYS A 450 -0.29 -14.03 15.00
C LYS A 450 0.34 -13.23 16.13
N THR A 451 1.63 -13.44 16.36
CA THR A 451 2.36 -12.78 17.46
C THR A 451 2.40 -11.27 17.28
N GLY A 452 2.16 -10.52 18.36
CA GLY A 452 2.24 -9.05 18.37
C GLY A 452 1.03 -8.34 17.73
N ILE A 453 -0.04 -9.07 17.37
CA ILE A 453 -1.21 -8.45 16.70
C ILE A 453 -1.99 -7.52 17.64
N ARG A 454 -2.03 -7.84 18.94
CA ARG A 454 -2.74 -7.04 19.94
C ARG A 454 -2.17 -5.62 20.08
N GLU A 455 -0.85 -5.51 20.21
CA GLU A 455 -0.16 -4.21 20.30
C GLU A 455 -0.38 -3.38 19.04
N ARG A 456 -0.51 -4.05 17.90
CA ARG A 456 -0.74 -3.39 16.62
C ARG A 456 -2.18 -2.89 16.49
N PHE A 457 -3.17 -3.63 16.96
CA PHE A 457 -4.55 -3.14 17.03
C PHE A 457 -4.70 -1.99 18.03
N GLU A 458 -4.00 -2.02 19.15
CA GLU A 458 -3.93 -0.87 20.06
C GLU A 458 -3.34 0.38 19.39
N ARG A 459 -2.37 0.20 18.50
CA ARG A 459 -1.80 1.30 17.71
C ARG A 459 -2.81 1.87 16.72
N LEU A 460 -3.56 1.02 16.01
CA LEU A 460 -4.67 1.46 15.12
C LEU A 460 -5.74 2.23 15.90
N ARG A 461 -6.12 1.74 17.07
CA ARG A 461 -7.07 2.41 17.95
C ARG A 461 -6.60 3.81 18.38
N LYS A 462 -5.31 3.96 18.70
CA LYS A 462 -4.69 5.28 18.98
C LYS A 462 -4.71 6.21 17.77
N MET A 463 -4.75 5.67 16.57
CA MET A 463 -4.90 6.45 15.33
C MET A 463 -6.35 6.76 14.97
N GLY A 464 -7.33 6.32 15.79
CA GLY A 464 -8.75 6.54 15.60
C GLY A 464 -9.45 5.50 14.71
N VAL A 465 -8.80 4.38 14.38
CA VAL A 465 -9.36 3.32 13.54
C VAL A 465 -10.00 2.25 14.42
N LYS A 466 -11.30 2.00 14.23
CA LYS A 466 -12.04 0.88 14.85
C LYS A 466 -11.70 -0.42 14.11
N THR A 467 -11.34 -1.48 14.85
CA THR A 467 -11.05 -2.80 14.32
C THR A 467 -12.21 -3.76 14.55
N VAL A 468 -12.66 -4.46 13.50
CA VAL A 468 -13.80 -5.38 13.55
C VAL A 468 -13.38 -6.71 12.92
N MET A 469 -13.41 -7.78 13.68
CA MET A 469 -13.18 -9.12 13.18
C MET A 469 -14.46 -9.70 12.57
N VAL A 470 -14.34 -10.34 11.42
CA VAL A 470 -15.45 -11.04 10.77
C VAL A 470 -15.09 -12.51 10.61
N THR A 471 -15.99 -13.41 11.03
CA THR A 471 -15.75 -14.86 10.98
C THR A 471 -17.05 -15.63 10.78
N GLY A 472 -16.97 -16.78 10.12
CA GLY A 472 -18.04 -17.76 10.05
C GLY A 472 -18.18 -18.63 11.31
N ASP A 473 -17.31 -18.46 12.32
CA ASP A 473 -17.39 -19.21 13.56
C ASP A 473 -18.63 -18.83 14.39
N ASN A 474 -18.98 -19.71 15.32
CA ASN A 474 -20.02 -19.42 16.31
C ASN A 474 -19.65 -18.25 17.24
N PRO A 475 -20.63 -17.59 17.87
CA PRO A 475 -20.39 -16.39 18.69
C PRO A 475 -19.41 -16.58 19.85
N LEU A 476 -19.34 -17.78 20.45
CA LEU A 476 -18.44 -18.04 21.58
C LEU A 476 -16.98 -18.10 21.12
N THR A 477 -16.72 -18.84 20.04
CA THR A 477 -15.39 -18.91 19.42
C THR A 477 -14.93 -17.53 18.92
N ALA A 478 -15.83 -16.80 18.22
CA ALA A 478 -15.54 -15.48 17.73
C ALA A 478 -15.18 -14.49 18.85
N LYS A 479 -15.96 -14.51 19.94
CA LYS A 479 -15.71 -13.68 21.11
C LYS A 479 -14.34 -13.98 21.74
N TYR A 480 -14.03 -15.27 21.94
CA TYR A 480 -12.74 -15.67 22.52
C TYR A 480 -11.55 -15.16 21.69
N ILE A 481 -11.60 -15.36 20.38
CA ILE A 481 -10.52 -14.90 19.48
C ILE A 481 -10.45 -13.37 19.44
N ALA A 482 -11.59 -12.68 19.41
CA ALA A 482 -11.64 -11.23 19.43
C ALA A 482 -11.00 -10.62 20.68
N GLU A 483 -11.29 -11.19 21.84
CA GLU A 483 -10.70 -10.77 23.13
C GLU A 483 -9.19 -11.04 23.18
N GLN A 484 -8.74 -12.19 22.69
CA GLN A 484 -7.32 -12.54 22.63
C GLN A 484 -6.56 -11.65 21.65
N ALA A 485 -7.10 -11.41 20.47
CA ALA A 485 -6.51 -10.54 19.45
C ALA A 485 -6.58 -9.06 19.84
N GLY A 486 -7.54 -8.67 20.69
CA GLY A 486 -7.72 -7.29 21.14
C GLY A 486 -8.40 -6.39 20.11
N VAL A 487 -9.26 -6.95 19.23
CA VAL A 487 -10.12 -6.15 18.33
C VAL A 487 -11.25 -5.45 19.10
N ASP A 488 -11.80 -4.39 18.52
CA ASP A 488 -12.83 -3.57 19.18
C ASP A 488 -14.23 -4.20 19.11
N ASP A 489 -14.48 -5.01 18.04
CA ASP A 489 -15.79 -5.61 17.79
C ASP A 489 -15.64 -6.88 16.95
N PHE A 490 -16.67 -7.70 16.84
CA PHE A 490 -16.67 -8.86 15.97
C PHE A 490 -18.05 -9.20 15.41
N ILE A 491 -18.06 -9.88 14.27
CA ILE A 491 -19.26 -10.44 13.62
C ILE A 491 -19.04 -11.94 13.49
N ALA A 492 -19.88 -12.72 14.17
CA ALA A 492 -19.87 -14.17 14.12
C ALA A 492 -20.89 -14.72 13.13
N GLU A 493 -20.74 -15.98 12.72
CA GLU A 493 -21.61 -16.67 11.76
C GLU A 493 -21.82 -15.90 10.44
N ALA A 494 -20.85 -15.06 10.11
CA ALA A 494 -20.93 -14.13 8.98
C ALA A 494 -20.87 -14.89 7.63
N LYS A 495 -21.79 -14.56 6.76
CA LYS A 495 -21.77 -14.94 5.34
C LYS A 495 -21.09 -13.83 4.53
N PRO A 496 -20.64 -14.10 3.29
CA PRO A 496 -20.05 -13.09 2.43
C PRO A 496 -20.93 -11.84 2.25
N GLU A 497 -22.25 -12.02 2.20
CA GLU A 497 -23.22 -10.94 2.06
C GLU A 497 -23.24 -10.01 3.30
N ASP A 498 -23.08 -10.58 4.49
CA ASP A 498 -23.06 -9.83 5.76
C ASP A 498 -21.85 -8.90 5.86
N LYS A 499 -20.69 -9.37 5.34
CA LYS A 499 -19.47 -8.54 5.23
C LYS A 499 -19.74 -7.30 4.39
N MET A 500 -20.34 -7.49 3.22
CA MET A 500 -20.65 -6.41 2.28
C MET A 500 -21.72 -5.45 2.83
N GLU A 501 -22.75 -5.98 3.52
CA GLU A 501 -23.80 -5.16 4.12
C GLU A 501 -23.27 -4.31 5.27
N TYR A 502 -22.37 -4.85 6.09
CA TYR A 502 -21.69 -4.09 7.14
C TYR A 502 -20.90 -2.91 6.55
N ILE A 503 -20.11 -3.15 5.49
CA ILE A 503 -19.35 -2.10 4.80
C ILE A 503 -20.30 -1.00 4.31
N LYS A 504 -21.37 -1.37 3.59
CA LYS A 504 -22.36 -0.43 3.07
C LYS A 504 -23.05 0.39 4.19
N ARG A 505 -23.30 -0.24 5.34
CA ARG A 505 -23.91 0.43 6.50
C ARG A 505 -22.97 1.51 7.06
N GLU A 506 -21.70 1.19 7.27
CA GLU A 506 -20.70 2.15 7.76
C GLU A 506 -20.49 3.29 6.74
N GLN A 507 -20.43 2.96 5.44
CA GLN A 507 -20.31 3.95 4.34
C GLN A 507 -21.52 4.89 4.29
N ARG A 508 -22.76 4.39 4.49
CA ARG A 508 -23.97 5.24 4.59
C ARG A 508 -23.94 6.16 5.81
N ALA A 509 -23.24 5.78 6.85
CA ALA A 509 -23.00 6.63 8.03
C ALA A 509 -21.87 7.65 7.80
N GLY A 510 -21.33 7.75 6.58
CA GLY A 510 -20.26 8.69 6.22
C GLY A 510 -18.86 8.26 6.64
N LYS A 511 -18.66 6.99 7.02
CA LYS A 511 -17.38 6.44 7.43
C LYS A 511 -16.66 5.78 6.27
N LEU A 512 -15.34 5.88 6.26
CA LEU A 512 -14.46 5.17 5.33
C LEU A 512 -14.06 3.82 5.90
N VAL A 513 -14.25 2.78 5.10
CA VAL A 513 -14.06 1.40 5.52
C VAL A 513 -12.91 0.75 4.76
N ALA A 514 -11.96 0.18 5.50
CA ALA A 514 -10.98 -0.75 4.94
C ALA A 514 -11.41 -2.19 5.20
N MET A 515 -11.16 -3.07 4.24
CA MET A 515 -11.34 -4.52 4.36
C MET A 515 -10.04 -5.22 4.02
N MET A 516 -9.66 -6.20 4.83
CA MET A 516 -8.52 -7.07 4.57
C MET A 516 -8.96 -8.53 4.57
N GLY A 517 -8.59 -9.28 3.53
CA GLY A 517 -8.96 -10.68 3.38
C GLY A 517 -8.15 -11.38 2.28
N ASP A 518 -8.22 -12.72 2.24
CA ASP A 518 -7.47 -13.57 1.32
C ASP A 518 -8.34 -14.55 0.49
N GLY A 519 -9.58 -14.78 0.91
CA GLY A 519 -10.49 -15.73 0.28
C GLY A 519 -11.27 -15.20 -0.92
N THR A 520 -11.73 -16.13 -1.78
CA THR A 520 -12.68 -15.79 -2.85
C THR A 520 -13.98 -15.21 -2.28
N ASN A 521 -14.36 -15.64 -1.09
CA ASN A 521 -15.54 -15.14 -0.37
C ASN A 521 -15.40 -13.68 0.07
N ASP A 522 -14.17 -13.17 0.15
CA ASP A 522 -13.88 -11.78 0.50
C ASP A 522 -13.89 -10.84 -0.69
N ALA A 523 -13.77 -11.37 -1.91
CA ALA A 523 -13.67 -10.53 -3.12
C ALA A 523 -14.79 -9.48 -3.25
N PRO A 524 -16.09 -9.78 -3.02
CA PRO A 524 -17.13 -8.76 -3.07
C PRO A 524 -16.96 -7.67 -2.00
N ALA A 525 -16.55 -8.03 -0.79
CA ALA A 525 -16.32 -7.10 0.31
C ALA A 525 -15.08 -6.23 0.07
N LEU A 526 -13.98 -6.83 -0.47
CA LEU A 526 -12.77 -6.11 -0.88
C LEU A 526 -13.05 -5.08 -1.98
N ALA A 527 -13.91 -5.43 -2.96
CA ALA A 527 -14.32 -4.52 -4.02
C ALA A 527 -15.22 -3.38 -3.53
N GLN A 528 -16.08 -3.65 -2.53
CA GLN A 528 -17.01 -2.66 -1.96
C GLN A 528 -16.30 -1.68 -1.01
N ALA A 529 -15.26 -2.12 -0.31
CA ALA A 529 -14.54 -1.29 0.65
C ALA A 529 -13.85 -0.10 -0.02
N ASP A 530 -13.73 1.02 0.70
CA ASP A 530 -12.97 2.19 0.23
C ASP A 530 -11.48 1.85 0.06
N VAL A 531 -10.98 0.98 0.94
CA VAL A 531 -9.64 0.39 0.87
C VAL A 531 -9.76 -1.13 1.02
N GLY A 532 -9.66 -1.85 -0.09
CA GLY A 532 -9.63 -3.32 -0.12
C GLY A 532 -8.19 -3.83 -0.23
N VAL A 533 -7.69 -4.49 0.79
CA VAL A 533 -6.33 -5.05 0.83
C VAL A 533 -6.41 -6.58 0.72
N ALA A 534 -6.00 -7.11 -0.42
CA ALA A 534 -5.87 -8.55 -0.60
C ALA A 534 -4.49 -9.02 -0.13
N MET A 535 -4.44 -10.20 0.48
CA MET A 535 -3.17 -10.86 0.80
C MET A 535 -2.56 -11.46 -0.46
N ASN A 536 -1.24 -11.48 -0.58
CA ASN A 536 -0.58 -12.17 -1.69
C ASN A 536 -0.81 -13.69 -1.67
N SER A 537 -0.99 -14.28 -0.49
CA SER A 537 -1.41 -15.67 -0.33
C SER A 537 -2.82 -15.95 -0.82
N GLY A 538 -3.64 -14.92 -0.97
CA GLY A 538 -5.04 -15.04 -1.32
C GLY A 538 -5.29 -15.44 -2.77
N THR A 539 -6.56 -15.74 -3.05
CA THR A 539 -7.01 -16.14 -4.39
C THR A 539 -6.84 -15.02 -5.41
N GLN A 540 -6.76 -15.39 -6.68
CA GLN A 540 -6.68 -14.41 -7.77
C GLN A 540 -7.89 -13.46 -7.76
N ALA A 541 -9.08 -13.97 -7.44
CA ALA A 541 -10.30 -13.16 -7.33
C ALA A 541 -10.19 -12.09 -6.25
N ALA A 542 -9.63 -12.42 -5.08
CA ALA A 542 -9.38 -11.44 -4.00
C ALA A 542 -8.36 -10.38 -4.43
N LYS A 543 -7.25 -10.78 -5.06
CA LYS A 543 -6.22 -9.86 -5.57
C LYS A 543 -6.76 -8.91 -6.64
N GLU A 544 -7.67 -9.38 -7.50
CA GLU A 544 -8.31 -8.54 -8.53
C GLU A 544 -9.35 -7.59 -7.96
N ALA A 545 -10.08 -8.00 -6.94
CA ALA A 545 -11.11 -7.21 -6.28
C ALA A 545 -10.52 -6.08 -5.42
N GLY A 546 -9.47 -6.35 -4.65
CA GLY A 546 -8.80 -5.36 -3.81
C GLY A 546 -8.17 -4.23 -4.62
N ASN A 547 -8.09 -3.04 -4.05
CA ASN A 547 -7.35 -1.91 -4.63
C ASN A 547 -5.91 -1.81 -4.13
N MET A 548 -5.54 -2.69 -3.20
CA MET A 548 -4.17 -2.93 -2.72
C MET A 548 -3.89 -4.42 -2.58
N VAL A 549 -2.61 -4.80 -2.66
CA VAL A 549 -2.15 -6.17 -2.38
C VAL A 549 -0.96 -6.10 -1.41
N ASP A 550 -1.09 -6.78 -0.28
CA ASP A 550 -0.01 -6.96 0.68
C ASP A 550 0.85 -8.16 0.28
N LEU A 551 2.12 -7.90 -0.04
CA LEU A 551 3.07 -8.93 -0.50
C LEU A 551 3.62 -9.79 0.65
N ASP A 552 3.65 -9.26 1.87
CA ASP A 552 4.23 -9.93 3.04
C ASP A 552 3.25 -10.90 3.71
N ASN A 553 1.98 -10.91 3.28
CA ASN A 553 0.91 -11.67 3.96
C ASN A 553 0.79 -11.34 5.46
N ASP A 554 1.10 -10.11 5.82
CA ASP A 554 1.04 -9.61 7.19
C ASP A 554 -0.14 -8.64 7.35
N PRO A 555 -1.23 -9.05 8.01
CA PRO A 555 -2.41 -8.20 8.19
C PRO A 555 -2.11 -6.89 8.93
N THR A 556 -0.97 -6.83 9.57
CA THR A 556 -0.51 -5.65 10.29
C THR A 556 0.14 -4.61 9.37
N LYS A 557 0.39 -4.96 8.11
CA LYS A 557 0.83 -4.02 7.07
C LYS A 557 -0.15 -2.89 6.86
N LEU A 558 -1.43 -3.11 7.11
CA LEU A 558 -2.41 -2.03 7.04
C LEU A 558 -2.06 -0.86 7.97
N ILE A 559 -1.41 -1.11 9.12
CA ILE A 559 -0.91 -0.03 9.98
C ILE A 559 0.09 0.85 9.23
N GLU A 560 1.04 0.23 8.54
CA GLU A 560 2.02 0.94 7.74
C GLU A 560 1.35 1.71 6.60
N ILE A 561 0.34 1.10 5.95
CA ILE A 561 -0.45 1.75 4.90
C ILE A 561 -1.20 2.96 5.44
N VAL A 562 -1.87 2.84 6.57
CA VAL A 562 -2.57 3.95 7.25
C VAL A 562 -1.59 5.06 7.63
N GLU A 563 -0.42 4.71 8.16
CA GLU A 563 0.62 5.68 8.49
C GLU A 563 1.15 6.41 7.25
N ILE A 564 1.38 5.68 6.16
CA ILE A 564 1.79 6.26 4.87
C ILE A 564 0.71 7.19 4.33
N GLY A 565 -0.56 6.78 4.38
CA GLY A 565 -1.70 7.61 3.98
C GLY A 565 -1.81 8.88 4.82
N LYS A 566 -1.77 8.77 6.15
CA LYS A 566 -1.75 9.93 7.07
C LYS A 566 -0.54 10.82 6.82
N GLN A 567 0.63 10.26 6.58
CA GLN A 567 1.83 11.02 6.25
C GLN A 567 1.67 11.75 4.91
N LEU A 568 1.03 11.15 3.92
CA LEU A 568 0.74 11.76 2.63
C LEU A 568 -0.17 12.99 2.78
N LEU A 569 -1.30 12.83 3.48
CA LEU A 569 -2.25 13.91 3.79
C LEU A 569 -1.59 15.05 4.55
N MET A 570 -0.82 14.72 5.58
CA MET A 570 -0.07 15.70 6.36
C MET A 570 0.95 16.46 5.54
N THR A 571 1.71 15.76 4.70
CA THR A 571 2.74 16.38 3.85
C THR A 571 2.10 17.40 2.91
N ARG A 572 0.96 17.02 2.32
CA ARG A 572 0.20 17.91 1.43
C ARG A 572 -0.32 19.14 2.17
N GLY A 573 -0.99 18.95 3.31
CA GLY A 573 -1.50 20.05 4.13
C GLY A 573 -0.39 20.99 4.65
N THR A 574 0.71 20.42 5.08
CA THR A 574 1.88 21.16 5.58
C THR A 574 2.53 22.02 4.48
N LEU A 575 2.77 21.44 3.30
CA LEU A 575 3.38 22.18 2.18
C LEU A 575 2.42 23.23 1.61
N THR A 576 1.10 22.96 1.63
CA THR A 576 0.10 23.97 1.28
C THR A 576 0.11 25.14 2.25
N THR A 577 0.16 24.87 3.56
CA THR A 577 0.26 25.92 4.60
C THR A 577 1.53 26.76 4.44
N PHE A 578 2.67 26.09 4.21
CA PHE A 578 3.94 26.76 3.95
C PHE A 578 3.87 27.61 2.69
N SER A 579 3.32 27.09 1.59
CA SER A 579 3.20 27.80 0.31
C SER A 579 2.38 29.09 0.45
N ILE A 580 1.18 28.99 1.04
CA ILE A 580 0.31 30.17 1.22
C ILE A 580 1.00 31.22 2.10
N ALA A 581 1.61 30.81 3.21
CA ALA A 581 2.32 31.72 4.09
C ALA A 581 3.53 32.40 3.39
N ASN A 582 4.27 31.63 2.59
CA ASN A 582 5.37 32.08 1.78
C ASN A 582 4.94 33.09 0.70
N ASP A 583 3.80 32.84 0.06
CA ASP A 583 3.30 33.74 -1.00
C ASP A 583 2.81 35.05 -0.40
N VAL A 584 2.15 35.03 0.76
CA VAL A 584 1.78 36.25 1.51
C VAL A 584 3.01 37.05 1.93
N ALA A 585 4.06 36.38 2.41
CA ALA A 585 5.29 37.07 2.84
C ALA A 585 6.00 37.83 1.70
N LYS A 586 5.94 37.31 0.47
CA LYS A 586 6.50 37.98 -0.72
C LYS A 586 5.81 39.29 -1.08
N TYR A 587 4.57 39.49 -0.65
CA TYR A 587 3.86 40.76 -0.78
C TYR A 587 4.63 41.93 -0.19
N PHE A 588 5.28 41.74 0.96
CA PHE A 588 6.06 42.77 1.66
C PHE A 588 7.38 43.11 0.93
N ALA A 589 7.80 42.31 -0.02
CA ALA A 589 8.91 42.64 -0.91
C ALA A 589 8.43 43.40 -2.14
N ILE A 590 7.38 42.92 -2.82
CA ILE A 590 7.02 43.37 -4.18
C ILE A 590 6.11 44.60 -4.17
N VAL A 591 5.10 44.65 -3.30
CA VAL A 591 4.12 45.75 -3.29
C VAL A 591 4.78 47.08 -2.93
N PRO A 592 5.62 47.21 -1.87
CA PRO A 592 6.37 48.42 -1.65
C PRO A 592 7.24 48.80 -2.85
N ALA A 593 7.96 47.83 -3.42
CA ALA A 593 8.84 48.08 -4.57
C ALA A 593 8.10 48.68 -5.80
N LEU A 594 6.84 48.27 -6.04
CA LEU A 594 6.04 48.77 -7.16
C LEU A 594 5.56 50.23 -6.96
N PHE A 595 5.23 50.62 -5.73
CA PHE A 595 4.48 51.86 -5.48
C PHE A 595 5.19 52.90 -4.62
N ILE A 596 6.35 52.58 -4.04
CA ILE A 596 7.06 53.47 -3.08
C ILE A 596 7.41 54.84 -3.67
N THR A 597 7.70 54.88 -4.98
CA THR A 597 8.02 56.13 -5.69
C THR A 597 6.77 57.03 -5.86
N SER A 598 5.61 56.45 -5.99
CA SER A 598 4.34 57.16 -6.19
C SER A 598 3.58 57.37 -4.91
N ILE A 599 3.74 56.45 -3.94
CA ILE A 599 3.08 56.47 -2.63
C ILE A 599 4.14 56.25 -1.55
N PRO A 600 4.85 57.30 -1.09
CA PRO A 600 5.96 57.18 -0.11
C PRO A 600 5.54 56.56 1.22
N ALA A 601 4.27 56.67 1.63
CA ALA A 601 3.74 56.04 2.84
C ALA A 601 3.91 54.52 2.86
N LEU A 602 4.02 53.85 1.69
CA LEU A 602 4.24 52.40 1.58
C LEU A 602 5.68 52.00 1.99
N GLN A 603 6.59 52.95 2.23
CA GLN A 603 7.88 52.66 2.84
C GLN A 603 7.77 51.91 4.17
N THR A 604 6.68 52.16 4.92
CA THR A 604 6.43 51.43 6.19
C THR A 604 6.23 49.94 6.01
N LEU A 605 5.82 49.47 4.82
CA LEU A 605 5.69 48.08 4.47
C LEU A 605 6.98 47.45 3.99
N ASN A 606 8.02 48.20 3.69
CA ASN A 606 9.35 47.73 3.34
C ASN A 606 10.09 47.20 4.59
N ILE A 607 9.51 46.22 5.27
CA ILE A 607 10.05 45.64 6.52
C ILE A 607 11.40 44.96 6.26
N MET A 608 11.62 44.45 5.04
CA MET A 608 12.88 43.78 4.66
C MET A 608 14.01 44.78 4.37
N HIS A 609 13.71 46.09 4.23
CA HIS A 609 14.70 47.13 3.85
C HIS A 609 15.49 46.70 2.60
N LEU A 610 14.79 46.40 1.50
CA LEU A 610 15.38 46.00 0.24
C LEU A 610 16.02 47.19 -0.46
N HIS A 611 17.08 46.96 -1.27
CA HIS A 611 17.97 47.99 -1.80
C HIS A 611 17.28 48.90 -2.83
N SER A 612 16.63 48.29 -3.83
CA SER A 612 15.92 49.01 -4.92
C SER A 612 14.65 48.27 -5.31
N PRO A 613 13.69 48.91 -6.04
CA PRO A 613 12.53 48.22 -6.58
C PRO A 613 12.90 47.05 -7.48
N GLU A 614 13.90 47.22 -8.34
CA GLU A 614 14.34 46.19 -9.29
C GLU A 614 15.00 45.01 -8.57
N SER A 615 15.89 45.30 -7.58
CA SER A 615 16.52 44.22 -6.81
C SER A 615 15.52 43.49 -5.94
N ALA A 616 14.52 44.17 -5.38
CA ALA A 616 13.46 43.56 -4.58
C ALA A 616 12.60 42.55 -5.39
N ILE A 617 12.17 43.00 -6.56
CA ILE A 617 11.37 42.14 -7.46
C ILE A 617 12.20 40.93 -7.92
N LEU A 618 13.43 41.14 -8.38
CA LEU A 618 14.32 40.09 -8.82
C LEU A 618 14.62 39.09 -7.70
N SER A 619 14.90 39.55 -6.51
CA SER A 619 15.18 38.72 -5.34
C SER A 619 13.99 37.87 -4.92
N ALA A 620 12.76 38.41 -5.02
CA ALA A 620 11.56 37.68 -4.73
C ALA A 620 11.31 36.55 -5.75
N VAL A 621 11.56 36.81 -7.05
CA VAL A 621 11.41 35.82 -8.12
C VAL A 621 12.49 34.73 -8.02
N ILE A 622 13.74 35.10 -7.75
CA ILE A 622 14.84 34.15 -7.51
C ILE A 622 14.51 33.26 -6.30
N PHE A 623 14.07 33.85 -5.19
CA PHE A 623 13.66 33.09 -4.02
C PHE A 623 12.54 32.11 -4.35
N ASN A 624 11.53 32.53 -5.13
CA ASN A 624 10.43 31.68 -5.57
C ASN A 624 10.90 30.47 -6.40
N ALA A 625 11.93 30.65 -7.23
CA ALA A 625 12.54 29.56 -7.99
C ALA A 625 13.32 28.58 -7.09
N ILE A 626 14.09 29.08 -6.13
CA ILE A 626 14.99 28.29 -5.27
C ILE A 626 14.20 27.49 -4.24
N ILE A 627 13.09 28.00 -3.71
CA ILE A 627 12.33 27.32 -2.66
C ILE A 627 11.74 25.98 -3.14
N ILE A 628 11.40 25.84 -4.43
CA ILE A 628 10.87 24.60 -5.00
C ILE A 628 11.86 23.43 -4.84
N PRO A 629 13.10 23.50 -5.38
CA PRO A 629 14.07 22.42 -5.21
C PRO A 629 14.43 22.14 -3.75
N LEU A 630 14.43 23.15 -2.88
CA LEU A 630 14.67 22.96 -1.44
C LEU A 630 13.58 22.14 -0.76
N LEU A 631 12.36 22.21 -1.24
CA LEU A 631 11.22 21.45 -0.69
C LEU A 631 11.02 20.07 -1.34
N ILE A 632 11.68 19.75 -2.47
CA ILE A 632 11.61 18.44 -3.10
C ILE A 632 11.93 17.29 -2.11
N PRO A 633 13.01 17.33 -1.32
CA PRO A 633 13.31 16.27 -0.35
C PRO A 633 12.19 16.06 0.67
N LEU A 634 11.55 17.16 1.12
CA LEU A 634 10.43 17.09 2.05
C LEU A 634 9.16 16.51 1.38
N ALA A 635 8.88 16.88 0.13
CA ALA A 635 7.77 16.34 -0.64
C ALA A 635 7.93 14.82 -0.88
N LEU A 636 9.14 14.37 -1.21
CA LEU A 636 9.43 12.96 -1.51
C LEU A 636 9.49 12.08 -0.24
N ARG A 637 10.12 12.56 0.85
CA ARG A 637 10.21 11.82 2.12
C ARG A 637 8.92 11.87 2.92
N GLY A 638 8.16 12.94 2.76
CA GLY A 638 6.99 13.26 3.58
C GLY A 638 7.34 13.77 4.97
N VAL A 639 6.38 14.45 5.59
CA VAL A 639 6.43 14.91 6.98
C VAL A 639 6.15 13.74 7.91
N ALA A 640 7.01 13.51 8.91
CA ALA A 640 6.84 12.41 9.84
C ALA A 640 5.51 12.49 10.61
N TYR A 641 4.68 11.48 10.49
CA TYR A 641 3.46 11.35 11.27
C TYR A 641 3.79 11.05 12.74
N LYS A 642 3.13 11.77 13.66
CA LYS A 642 3.17 11.49 15.11
C LYS A 642 1.74 11.36 15.62
N PRO A 643 1.37 10.27 16.31
CA PRO A 643 0.02 10.04 16.81
C PRO A 643 -0.25 10.85 18.09
N ILE A 644 -0.25 12.18 17.98
CA ILE A 644 -0.45 13.14 19.10
C ILE A 644 -1.86 13.76 19.13
N GLY A 645 -2.78 13.23 18.31
CA GLY A 645 -4.12 13.78 18.11
C GLY A 645 -4.17 14.89 17.04
N VAL A 646 -5.31 14.97 16.35
CA VAL A 646 -5.50 15.84 15.17
C VAL A 646 -5.28 17.31 15.51
N SER A 647 -5.86 17.81 16.60
CA SER A 647 -5.78 19.22 16.99
C SER A 647 -4.34 19.64 17.38
N ALA A 648 -3.61 18.80 18.10
CA ALA A 648 -2.22 19.07 18.47
C ALA A 648 -1.31 19.06 17.25
N LEU A 649 -1.56 18.14 16.33
CA LEU A 649 -0.83 18.00 15.08
C LEU A 649 -1.05 19.22 14.17
N LEU A 650 -2.31 19.64 14.00
CA LEU A 650 -2.67 20.83 13.23
C LEU A 650 -1.98 22.09 13.80
N ARG A 651 -2.07 22.31 15.13
CA ARG A 651 -1.43 23.45 15.78
C ARG A 651 0.08 23.45 15.62
N ARG A 652 0.71 22.29 15.76
CA ARG A 652 2.15 22.12 15.54
C ARG A 652 2.55 22.45 14.10
N ASN A 653 1.81 21.92 13.11
CA ASN A 653 2.10 22.13 11.70
C ASN A 653 1.90 23.61 11.32
N LEU A 654 0.80 24.22 11.77
CA LEU A 654 0.55 25.65 11.55
C LEU A 654 1.66 26.52 12.18
N PHE A 655 2.13 26.18 13.38
CA PHE A 655 3.21 26.91 14.02
C PHE A 655 4.54 26.75 13.29
N ILE A 656 4.94 25.50 12.94
CA ILE A 656 6.26 25.27 12.31
C ILE A 656 6.26 25.75 10.86
N TYR A 657 5.27 25.36 10.08
CA TYR A 657 5.27 25.60 8.62
C TYR A 657 4.56 26.89 8.24
N GLY A 658 3.56 27.33 8.99
CA GLY A 658 2.95 28.64 8.80
C GLY A 658 3.91 29.76 9.19
N LEU A 659 4.44 29.74 10.41
CA LEU A 659 5.42 30.71 10.85
C LEU A 659 6.74 30.61 10.06
N GLY A 660 7.21 29.39 9.81
CA GLY A 660 8.37 29.14 8.94
C GLY A 660 8.16 29.67 7.53
N GLY A 661 6.96 29.46 6.96
CA GLY A 661 6.56 30.00 5.66
C GLY A 661 6.58 31.53 5.58
N ILE A 662 6.36 32.21 6.71
CA ILE A 662 6.52 33.69 6.80
C ILE A 662 7.99 34.07 6.96
N ILE A 663 8.72 33.48 7.90
CA ILE A 663 10.07 33.88 8.26
C ILE A 663 11.09 33.59 7.15
N VAL A 664 10.98 32.40 6.52
CA VAL A 664 11.96 31.95 5.52
C VAL A 664 12.04 32.90 4.31
N PRO A 665 10.94 33.42 3.72
CA PRO A 665 11.01 34.41 2.66
C PRO A 665 11.64 35.73 3.12
N PHE A 666 11.31 36.20 4.32
CA PHE A 666 11.92 37.46 4.84
C PHE A 666 13.45 37.38 4.87
N ILE A 667 13.97 36.28 5.39
CA ILE A 667 15.41 36.04 5.45
C ILE A 667 15.98 35.77 4.07
N GLY A 668 15.34 34.85 3.29
CA GLY A 668 15.84 34.39 2.01
C GLY A 668 15.87 35.49 0.95
N ILE A 669 14.80 36.27 0.84
CA ILE A 669 14.72 37.42 -0.08
C ILE A 669 15.76 38.47 0.29
N LYS A 670 15.91 38.78 1.59
CA LYS A 670 16.92 39.76 2.04
C LYS A 670 18.34 39.31 1.73
N LEU A 671 18.66 38.03 1.95
CA LEU A 671 19.99 37.50 1.62
C LEU A 671 20.26 37.56 0.10
N ILE A 672 19.25 37.23 -0.72
CA ILE A 672 19.36 37.32 -2.17
C ILE A 672 19.50 38.78 -2.60
N ASP A 673 18.74 39.70 -2.02
CA ASP A 673 18.83 41.15 -2.28
C ASP A 673 20.24 41.69 -2.01
N MET A 674 20.86 41.29 -0.91
CA MET A 674 22.24 41.65 -0.60
C MET A 674 23.25 41.17 -1.65
N LEU A 675 23.00 40.02 -2.28
CA LEU A 675 23.87 39.52 -3.35
C LEU A 675 23.59 40.22 -4.69
N VAL A 676 22.30 40.40 -4.99
CA VAL A 676 21.84 41.00 -6.24
C VAL A 676 22.13 42.49 -6.33
N SER A 677 22.02 43.21 -5.18
CA SER A 677 22.27 44.64 -5.10
C SER A 677 23.68 45.07 -5.50
N VAL A 678 24.65 44.15 -5.54
CA VAL A 678 26.01 44.41 -6.04
C VAL A 678 26.00 44.71 -7.55
N PHE A 679 24.95 44.30 -8.27
CA PHE A 679 24.80 44.49 -9.72
C PHE A 679 23.87 45.65 -10.07
N PHE A 680 23.20 46.24 -9.10
CA PHE A 680 22.30 47.40 -9.22
C PHE A 680 22.85 48.56 -8.39
#